data_75ba16a4170e279f1672a2bfe4a24caa
#
_entry.id   75ba16a4170e279f1672a2bfe4a24caa
#
_cell.length_a   1.000
_cell.length_b   1.000
_cell.length_c   1.000
_cell.angle_alpha   90.00
_cell.angle_beta   90.00
_cell.angle_gamma   90.00
#
_symmetry.space_group_name_H-M   'P 1'
#
loop_
_entity.id
_entity.type
_entity.pdbx_description
1 polymer ?
#
loop_
_entity_poly.entity_id
_entity_poly.type
_entity_poly.pdbx_seq_one_letter_code
_entity_poly.pdbx_strand_id
1 'polypeptide(L)'
;MIQIIAHNLAPIMFVSVMAMLLIGYPVAFTLAAGGLIFFFIGVELSQYSSEIRLFYPLIQSLANRTFDIMRNDTLLAIPFFTFMGLILERSRMAEDLLDTIGQLFGPLRGGLAIAVIIVGGLLGATTGVVAASVIAMGLISLPIMMRYGYDRSVATGTIAASGTLAQIVPPSLVLIVMSDQLGRSVGDMYVAALYPALMIMGMYCLYIFLLTLISPKKVPALPIEARTLGGGVTSLLVMIALSVGIHYALYNFVFADLRYETRFVWSATIATFVALSISLLNRYLKLGIISRLAEQVIIVLIPPLALIFLVLGTIFLGIATPTEGGAMGATGALILALFKRRLGIKTLKEALDSTTKLTAFVMFILIGARVFGLTFYGINGHIWIEELLLALPGGETGFLFVVTVIVFVLGCFLDFFEIAFIVVPLLVGPAESLGIDLIWLGIILGINLQTSFLTPPFGFALFYLRSIAPTKDWDDEVTGERIARIKTTQIYRGVLPYIVIQFVAIMVIIFYPRLVTHYKDDEVKYNIEEFELQLPGLGGGLNEQQDGGGLPGLGGNGLPGLSLPGQSGGNGGNRGGLGLPGGLNLNGSPSGLPGQNNEASPETQEQGTTNNNGQLGLPGQLNLNNQPLNLGNEPPQTD
;
A
#
# COMPACT_ATOMS: atom_id res chain seq x y z
N MET A 1 -10.06 28.94 34.37
CA MET A 1 -8.85 28.43 33.67
C MET A 1 -8.93 26.94 33.43
N ILE A 2 -9.20 26.08 34.45
CA ILE A 2 -9.27 24.61 34.29
C ILE A 2 -10.36 24.18 33.30
N GLN A 3 -11.55 24.77 33.35
CA GLN A 3 -12.61 24.48 32.38
C GLN A 3 -12.26 24.84 30.93
N ILE A 4 -11.52 25.93 30.72
CA ILE A 4 -11.05 26.32 29.38
C ILE A 4 -10.04 25.31 28.86
N ILE A 5 -9.14 24.81 29.73
CA ILE A 5 -8.17 23.77 29.35
C ILE A 5 -8.91 22.46 29.06
N ALA A 6 -9.90 22.08 29.86
CA ALA A 6 -10.68 20.86 29.68
C ALA A 6 -11.44 20.87 28.34
N HIS A 7 -12.08 21.99 27.97
CA HIS A 7 -12.79 22.15 26.72
C HIS A 7 -11.85 22.15 25.49
N ASN A 8 -10.64 22.68 25.63
CA ASN A 8 -9.66 22.73 24.54
C ASN A 8 -8.60 21.62 24.64
N LEU A 9 -8.86 20.53 25.34
CA LEU A 9 -7.87 19.47 25.56
C LEU A 9 -7.47 18.77 24.24
N ALA A 10 -8.40 18.59 23.32
CA ALA A 10 -8.16 17.96 22.02
C ALA A 10 -7.18 18.76 21.13
N PRO A 11 -7.40 20.06 20.87
CA PRO A 11 -6.43 20.87 20.12
C PRO A 11 -5.07 20.98 20.85
N ILE A 12 -5.05 21.09 22.17
CA ILE A 12 -3.80 21.16 22.96
C ILE A 12 -3.00 19.84 22.78
N MET A 13 -3.65 18.69 22.92
CA MET A 13 -3.02 17.39 22.71
C MET A 13 -2.46 17.27 21.29
N PHE A 14 -3.29 17.56 20.27
CA PHE A 14 -2.92 17.43 18.88
C PHE A 14 -1.71 18.30 18.53
N VAL A 15 -1.77 19.61 18.86
CA VAL A 15 -0.69 20.55 18.57
C VAL A 15 0.59 20.19 19.34
N SER A 16 0.49 19.79 20.61
CA SER A 16 1.64 19.40 21.42
C SER A 16 2.36 18.18 20.85
N VAL A 17 1.61 17.14 20.49
CA VAL A 17 2.18 15.90 19.93
C VAL A 17 2.77 16.19 18.55
N MET A 18 2.07 16.95 17.69
CA MET A 18 2.60 17.35 16.38
C MET A 18 3.88 18.17 16.51
N ALA A 19 3.95 19.10 17.45
CA ALA A 19 5.18 19.87 17.72
C ALA A 19 6.34 18.96 18.14
N MET A 20 6.09 17.97 19.00
CA MET A 20 7.13 17.01 19.40
C MET A 20 7.62 16.16 18.23
N LEU A 21 6.71 15.73 17.34
CA LEU A 21 7.06 15.00 16.13
C LEU A 21 7.93 15.85 15.18
N LEU A 22 7.57 17.11 14.98
CA LEU A 22 8.33 18.05 14.13
C LEU A 22 9.73 18.38 14.69
N ILE A 23 9.93 18.31 16.02
CA ILE A 23 11.25 18.44 16.66
C ILE A 23 12.15 17.22 16.37
N GLY A 24 11.57 16.10 15.95
CA GLY A 24 12.31 14.89 15.54
C GLY A 24 12.43 13.83 16.64
N TYR A 25 11.54 13.83 17.63
CA TYR A 25 11.45 12.70 18.57
C TYR A 25 10.95 11.43 17.86
N PRO A 26 11.41 10.22 18.28
CA PRO A 26 10.96 8.98 17.68
C PRO A 26 9.44 8.82 17.77
N VAL A 27 8.77 8.65 16.60
CA VAL A 27 7.33 8.78 16.45
C VAL A 27 6.53 7.83 17.32
N ALA A 28 6.87 6.53 17.32
CA ALA A 28 6.15 5.54 18.11
C ALA A 28 6.12 5.87 19.61
N PHE A 29 7.26 6.33 20.15
CA PHE A 29 7.37 6.74 21.54
C PHE A 29 6.63 8.07 21.81
N THR A 30 6.72 9.02 20.90
CA THR A 30 6.04 10.32 21.03
C THR A 30 4.53 10.15 21.06
N LEU A 31 3.99 9.31 20.17
CA LEU A 31 2.56 9.00 20.14
C LEU A 31 2.10 8.26 21.39
N ALA A 32 2.85 7.23 21.80
CA ALA A 32 2.53 6.48 23.00
C ALA A 32 2.62 7.34 24.27
N ALA A 33 3.71 8.07 24.44
CA ALA A 33 3.91 8.95 25.59
C ALA A 33 2.91 10.10 25.62
N GLY A 34 2.72 10.80 24.50
CA GLY A 34 1.73 11.86 24.36
C GLY A 34 0.32 11.33 24.65
N GLY A 35 -0.06 10.19 24.07
CA GLY A 35 -1.32 9.52 24.33
C GLY A 35 -1.53 9.23 25.82
N LEU A 36 -0.55 8.63 26.50
CA LEU A 36 -0.66 8.30 27.92
C LEU A 36 -0.66 9.55 28.82
N ILE A 37 0.21 10.54 28.57
CA ILE A 37 0.25 11.77 29.37
C ILE A 37 -1.10 12.48 29.31
N PHE A 38 -1.65 12.67 28.10
CA PHE A 38 -2.93 13.32 27.92
C PHE A 38 -4.11 12.44 28.37
N PHE A 39 -3.96 11.10 28.41
CA PHE A 39 -4.93 10.20 29.01
C PHE A 39 -5.09 10.50 30.50
N PHE A 40 -4.00 10.53 31.25
CA PHE A 40 -4.04 10.82 32.68
C PHE A 40 -4.56 12.23 32.97
N ILE A 41 -4.07 13.23 32.20
CA ILE A 41 -4.59 14.60 32.32
C ILE A 41 -6.09 14.64 32.03
N GLY A 42 -6.56 13.93 31.00
CA GLY A 42 -7.96 13.90 30.60
C GLY A 42 -8.84 13.21 31.65
N VAL A 43 -8.37 12.12 32.28
CA VAL A 43 -9.12 11.46 33.39
C VAL A 43 -9.32 12.42 34.56
N GLU A 44 -8.30 13.19 34.96
CA GLU A 44 -8.42 14.18 36.02
C GLU A 44 -9.32 15.37 35.61
N LEU A 45 -9.32 15.74 34.33
CA LEU A 45 -10.14 16.84 33.82
C LEU A 45 -11.60 16.41 33.50
N SER A 46 -11.91 15.11 33.47
CA SER A 46 -13.25 14.60 33.11
C SER A 46 -14.35 15.11 34.06
N GLN A 47 -13.99 15.43 35.30
CA GLN A 47 -14.92 16.03 36.28
C GLN A 47 -15.28 17.50 35.94
N TYR A 48 -14.55 18.18 35.09
CA TYR A 48 -14.77 19.58 34.71
C TYR A 48 -15.40 19.76 33.31
N SER A 49 -15.50 18.69 32.51
CA SER A 49 -16.10 18.71 31.17
C SER A 49 -16.78 17.38 30.85
N SER A 50 -18.03 17.44 30.43
CA SER A 50 -18.79 16.26 29.97
C SER A 50 -18.34 15.74 28.60
N GLU A 51 -17.53 16.48 27.92
CA GLU A 51 -16.96 16.11 26.60
C GLU A 51 -15.84 15.07 26.74
N ILE A 52 -15.20 15.02 27.91
CA ILE A 52 -14.12 14.08 28.18
C ILE A 52 -14.70 12.75 28.68
N ARG A 53 -14.55 11.70 27.84
CA ARG A 53 -15.05 10.34 28.12
C ARG A 53 -13.95 9.39 28.58
N LEU A 54 -12.90 9.91 29.23
CA LEU A 54 -11.78 9.11 29.72
C LEU A 54 -12.01 8.68 31.17
N PHE A 55 -11.68 7.43 31.45
CA PHE A 55 -11.73 6.82 32.80
C PHE A 55 -10.65 5.73 32.91
N TYR A 56 -10.10 5.51 34.09
CA TYR A 56 -8.95 4.60 34.31
C TYR A 56 -9.11 3.20 33.71
N PRO A 57 -10.24 2.48 33.83
CA PRO A 57 -10.41 1.17 33.23
C PRO A 57 -10.27 1.13 31.71
N LEU A 58 -10.48 2.25 30.99
CA LEU A 58 -10.36 2.31 29.54
C LEU A 58 -8.95 1.94 29.03
N ILE A 59 -7.91 2.19 29.86
CA ILE A 59 -6.53 1.85 29.51
C ILE A 59 -6.33 0.33 29.31
N GLN A 60 -7.16 -0.51 29.95
CA GLN A 60 -7.10 -1.96 29.79
C GLN A 60 -7.46 -2.40 28.36
N SER A 61 -8.22 -1.58 27.63
CA SER A 61 -8.53 -1.84 26.22
C SER A 61 -7.30 -1.79 25.30
N LEU A 62 -6.19 -1.16 25.74
CA LEU A 62 -4.94 -1.11 24.95
C LEU A 62 -4.37 -2.50 24.67
N ALA A 63 -4.51 -3.45 25.60
CA ALA A 63 -4.05 -4.82 25.38
C ALA A 63 -4.81 -5.46 24.21
N ASN A 64 -6.13 -5.35 24.19
CA ASN A 64 -6.96 -5.87 23.11
C ASN A 64 -6.67 -5.15 21.78
N ARG A 65 -6.56 -3.82 21.79
CA ARG A 65 -6.22 -3.03 20.59
C ARG A 65 -4.84 -3.38 20.02
N THR A 66 -3.86 -3.68 20.87
CA THR A 66 -2.55 -4.16 20.44
C THR A 66 -2.65 -5.57 19.83
N PHE A 67 -3.44 -6.44 20.44
CA PHE A 67 -3.69 -7.77 19.93
C PHE A 67 -4.40 -7.75 18.56
N ASP A 68 -5.35 -6.83 18.36
CA ASP A 68 -6.03 -6.64 17.07
C ASP A 68 -5.06 -6.26 15.95
N ILE A 69 -4.04 -5.42 16.25
CA ILE A 69 -2.98 -5.10 15.28
C ILE A 69 -2.22 -6.36 14.89
N MET A 70 -1.85 -7.19 15.87
CA MET A 70 -1.09 -8.42 15.62
C MET A 70 -1.88 -9.47 14.84
N ARG A 71 -3.22 -9.42 14.88
CA ARG A 71 -4.12 -10.32 14.14
C ARG A 71 -4.58 -9.75 12.80
N ASN A 72 -4.18 -8.54 12.45
CA ASN A 72 -4.59 -7.92 11.20
C ASN A 72 -3.88 -8.58 10.00
N ASP A 73 -4.62 -9.37 9.25
CA ASP A 73 -4.11 -10.11 8.10
C ASP A 73 -3.60 -9.18 6.99
N THR A 74 -4.22 -8.02 6.78
CA THR A 74 -3.79 -7.04 5.77
C THR A 74 -2.38 -6.53 6.06
N LEU A 75 -2.07 -6.28 7.34
CA LEU A 75 -0.74 -5.80 7.74
C LEU A 75 0.36 -6.87 7.63
N LEU A 76 -0.02 -8.16 7.66
CA LEU A 76 0.93 -9.25 7.38
C LEU A 76 1.43 -9.26 5.93
N ALA A 77 0.78 -8.58 5.02
CA ALA A 77 1.30 -8.38 3.67
C ALA A 77 2.61 -7.56 3.65
N ILE A 78 2.81 -6.64 4.63
CA ILE A 78 4.00 -5.77 4.72
C ILE A 78 5.31 -6.57 4.74
N PRO A 79 5.54 -7.54 5.64
CA PRO A 79 6.77 -8.32 5.62
C PRO A 79 6.98 -9.11 4.33
N PHE A 80 5.93 -9.67 3.73
CA PHE A 80 6.05 -10.45 2.50
C PHE A 80 6.45 -9.59 1.30
N PHE A 81 5.79 -8.46 1.09
CA PHE A 81 6.13 -7.54 -0.01
C PHE A 81 7.52 -6.91 0.20
N THR A 82 7.86 -6.52 1.43
CA THR A 82 9.19 -6.01 1.76
C THR A 82 10.27 -7.05 1.45
N PHE A 83 10.06 -8.28 1.88
CA PHE A 83 11.00 -9.37 1.63
C PHE A 83 11.14 -9.68 0.14
N MET A 84 10.01 -9.75 -0.60
CA MET A 84 10.00 -9.89 -2.05
C MET A 84 10.88 -8.83 -2.71
N GLY A 85 10.63 -7.56 -2.38
CA GLY A 85 11.38 -6.44 -2.95
C GLY A 85 12.87 -6.49 -2.65
N LEU A 86 13.25 -6.77 -1.39
CA LEU A 86 14.65 -6.87 -0.97
C LEU A 86 15.38 -8.05 -1.64
N ILE A 87 14.73 -9.18 -1.86
CA ILE A 87 15.32 -10.30 -2.59
C ILE A 87 15.55 -9.93 -4.06
N LEU A 88 14.59 -9.28 -4.71
CA LEU A 88 14.72 -8.83 -6.10
C LEU A 88 15.83 -7.77 -6.26
N GLU A 89 15.92 -6.84 -5.33
CA GLU A 89 16.96 -5.81 -5.30
C GLU A 89 18.35 -6.44 -5.11
N ARG A 90 18.53 -7.21 -4.04
CA ARG A 90 19.85 -7.79 -3.66
C ARG A 90 20.34 -8.87 -4.61
N SER A 91 19.44 -9.49 -5.39
CA SER A 91 19.80 -10.42 -6.47
C SER A 91 20.26 -9.71 -7.76
N ARG A 92 20.45 -8.38 -7.73
CA ARG A 92 20.86 -7.54 -8.86
C ARG A 92 19.98 -7.67 -10.11
N MET A 93 18.72 -8.03 -9.93
CA MET A 93 17.77 -8.07 -11.04
C MET A 93 17.47 -6.67 -11.59
N ALA A 94 17.50 -5.68 -10.72
CA ALA A 94 17.41 -4.27 -11.06
C ALA A 94 18.50 -3.81 -12.05
N GLU A 95 19.74 -4.25 -11.82
CA GLU A 95 20.88 -3.94 -12.65
C GLU A 95 20.72 -4.55 -14.07
N ASP A 96 20.32 -5.83 -14.12
CA ASP A 96 20.04 -6.51 -15.39
C ASP A 96 18.92 -5.82 -16.18
N LEU A 97 17.85 -5.39 -15.50
CA LEU A 97 16.73 -4.66 -16.09
C LEU A 97 17.19 -3.32 -16.66
N LEU A 98 17.93 -2.55 -15.87
CA LEU A 98 18.39 -1.23 -16.31
C LEU A 98 19.35 -1.32 -17.49
N ASP A 99 20.31 -2.25 -17.46
CA ASP A 99 21.21 -2.46 -18.59
C ASP A 99 20.42 -2.83 -19.85
N THR A 100 19.50 -3.80 -19.74
CA THR A 100 18.72 -4.29 -20.87
C THR A 100 17.79 -3.22 -21.46
N ILE A 101 17.04 -2.49 -20.62
CA ILE A 101 16.13 -1.43 -21.06
C ILE A 101 16.93 -0.20 -21.51
N GLY A 102 18.05 0.07 -20.83
CA GLY A 102 19.00 1.11 -21.23
C GLY A 102 19.58 0.86 -22.63
N GLN A 103 19.90 -0.39 -22.99
CA GLN A 103 20.32 -0.78 -24.32
C GLN A 103 19.18 -0.65 -25.35
N LEU A 104 17.95 -1.01 -24.98
CA LEU A 104 16.76 -0.92 -25.83
C LEU A 104 16.50 0.54 -26.28
N PHE A 105 16.48 1.46 -25.30
CA PHE A 105 16.28 2.89 -25.57
C PHE A 105 17.58 3.64 -25.88
N GLY A 106 18.72 3.00 -25.77
CA GLY A 106 20.05 3.60 -25.94
C GLY A 106 20.27 4.41 -27.24
N PRO A 107 19.71 4.00 -28.41
CA PRO A 107 19.78 4.79 -29.63
C PRO A 107 19.09 6.16 -29.55
N LEU A 108 18.08 6.29 -28.65
CA LEU A 108 17.30 7.51 -28.49
C LEU A 108 18.01 8.47 -27.53
N ARG A 109 17.99 9.76 -27.84
CA ARG A 109 18.38 10.79 -26.89
C ARG A 109 17.41 10.73 -25.70
N GLY A 110 17.94 10.85 -24.48
CA GLY A 110 17.12 10.67 -23.26
C GLY A 110 16.74 9.21 -22.95
N GLY A 111 17.12 8.25 -23.82
CA GLY A 111 16.71 6.85 -23.69
C GLY A 111 17.10 6.21 -22.36
N LEU A 112 18.29 6.52 -21.84
CA LEU A 112 18.72 6.01 -20.54
C LEU A 112 17.88 6.60 -19.37
N ALA A 113 17.47 7.87 -19.45
CA ALA A 113 16.59 8.48 -18.45
C ALA A 113 15.18 7.85 -18.51
N ILE A 114 14.65 7.56 -19.71
CA ILE A 114 13.38 6.83 -19.87
C ILE A 114 13.51 5.41 -19.30
N ALA A 115 14.64 4.73 -19.55
CA ALA A 115 14.91 3.42 -18.94
C ALA A 115 14.90 3.48 -17.41
N VAL A 116 15.51 4.51 -16.81
CA VAL A 116 15.50 4.73 -15.35
C VAL A 116 14.09 4.92 -14.82
N ILE A 117 13.22 5.66 -15.53
CA ILE A 117 11.82 5.87 -15.10
C ILE A 117 11.05 4.54 -15.14
N ILE A 118 11.15 3.79 -16.23
CA ILE A 118 10.45 2.51 -16.39
C ILE A 118 10.95 1.48 -15.38
N VAL A 119 12.26 1.33 -15.26
CA VAL A 119 12.86 0.37 -14.31
C VAL A 119 12.57 0.80 -12.86
N GLY A 120 12.65 2.10 -12.56
CA GLY A 120 12.29 2.62 -11.24
C GLY A 120 10.84 2.37 -10.87
N GLY A 121 9.90 2.51 -11.81
CA GLY A 121 8.50 2.14 -11.62
C GLY A 121 8.32 0.64 -11.37
N LEU A 122 8.97 -0.22 -12.15
CA LEU A 122 8.93 -1.68 -11.98
C LEU A 122 9.56 -2.13 -10.66
N LEU A 123 10.70 -1.55 -10.29
CA LEU A 123 11.32 -1.82 -8.99
C LEU A 123 10.49 -1.29 -7.85
N GLY A 124 9.94 -0.10 -8.00
CA GLY A 124 9.01 0.49 -7.06
C GLY A 124 7.84 -0.44 -6.76
N ALA A 125 7.23 -1.00 -7.80
CA ALA A 125 6.17 -1.99 -7.67
C ALA A 125 6.59 -3.23 -6.87
N THR A 126 7.86 -3.64 -6.97
CA THR A 126 8.34 -4.85 -6.26
C THR A 126 8.83 -4.56 -4.85
N THR A 127 9.41 -3.38 -4.58
CA THR A 127 9.97 -3.03 -3.27
C THR A 127 8.96 -2.36 -2.36
N GLY A 128 8.06 -1.56 -2.92
CA GLY A 128 7.07 -0.78 -2.16
C GLY A 128 7.67 0.25 -1.20
N VAL A 129 9.02 0.40 -1.16
CA VAL A 129 9.74 1.27 -0.21
C VAL A 129 10.61 2.26 -0.97
N VAL A 130 10.34 3.56 -0.79
CA VAL A 130 11.05 4.65 -1.48
C VAL A 130 12.55 4.62 -1.22
N ALA A 131 12.95 4.42 0.04
CA ALA A 131 14.35 4.39 0.43
C ALA A 131 15.15 3.36 -0.39
N ALA A 132 14.65 2.12 -0.43
CA ALA A 132 15.28 1.03 -1.17
C ALA A 132 15.34 1.35 -2.66
N SER A 133 14.22 1.80 -3.25
CA SER A 133 14.15 2.13 -4.69
C SER A 133 15.08 3.27 -5.08
N VAL A 134 15.12 4.36 -4.31
CA VAL A 134 15.99 5.52 -4.63
C VAL A 134 17.47 5.16 -4.47
N ILE A 135 17.83 4.41 -3.40
CA ILE A 135 19.20 3.98 -3.16
C ILE A 135 19.66 3.01 -4.26
N ALA A 136 18.86 1.98 -4.55
CA ALA A 136 19.20 1.01 -5.60
C ALA A 136 19.35 1.66 -6.97
N MET A 137 18.36 2.46 -7.38
CA MET A 137 18.41 3.19 -8.65
C MET A 137 19.57 4.19 -8.69
N GLY A 138 19.86 4.85 -7.58
CA GLY A 138 20.98 5.79 -7.51
C GLY A 138 22.34 5.11 -7.64
N LEU A 139 22.57 4.01 -6.95
CA LEU A 139 23.83 3.26 -7.03
C LEU A 139 24.06 2.68 -8.42
N ILE A 140 23.01 2.22 -9.10
CA ILE A 140 23.11 1.58 -10.42
C ILE A 140 23.13 2.63 -11.53
N SER A 141 22.17 3.57 -11.54
CA SER A 141 21.91 4.47 -12.66
C SER A 141 22.84 5.69 -12.68
N LEU A 142 23.16 6.25 -11.50
CA LEU A 142 23.88 7.51 -11.42
C LEU A 142 25.29 7.44 -12.03
N PRO A 143 26.13 6.42 -11.74
CA PRO A 143 27.44 6.28 -12.38
C PRO A 143 27.32 6.14 -13.90
N ILE A 144 26.35 5.36 -14.38
CA ILE A 144 26.12 5.11 -15.80
C ILE A 144 25.69 6.41 -16.50
N MET A 145 24.72 7.15 -15.94
CA MET A 145 24.27 8.43 -16.52
C MET A 145 25.39 9.47 -16.55
N MET A 146 26.23 9.53 -15.52
CA MET A 146 27.37 10.45 -15.47
C MET A 146 28.43 10.08 -16.50
N ARG A 147 28.75 8.79 -16.66
CA ARG A 147 29.70 8.28 -17.67
C ARG A 147 29.32 8.71 -19.09
N TYR A 148 28.02 8.67 -19.39
CA TYR A 148 27.55 9.04 -20.74
C TYR A 148 27.14 10.50 -20.87
N GLY A 149 27.59 11.37 -19.95
CA GLY A 149 27.51 12.82 -20.10
C GLY A 149 26.13 13.43 -19.86
N TYR A 150 25.24 12.75 -19.12
CA TYR A 150 23.98 13.37 -18.71
C TYR A 150 24.20 14.56 -17.78
N ASP A 151 23.34 15.58 -17.90
CA ASP A 151 23.34 16.68 -16.93
C ASP A 151 23.04 16.14 -15.54
N ARG A 152 23.83 16.58 -14.54
CA ARG A 152 23.75 16.09 -13.16
C ARG A 152 22.38 16.32 -12.52
N SER A 153 21.77 17.47 -12.83
CA SER A 153 20.44 17.78 -12.30
C SER A 153 19.38 16.86 -12.93
N VAL A 154 19.46 16.63 -14.25
CA VAL A 154 18.53 15.72 -14.93
C VAL A 154 18.67 14.30 -14.39
N ALA A 155 19.90 13.79 -14.29
CA ALA A 155 20.14 12.44 -13.79
C ALA A 155 19.63 12.25 -12.36
N THR A 156 20.00 13.15 -11.46
CA THR A 156 19.58 13.06 -10.04
C THR A 156 18.08 13.24 -9.87
N GLY A 157 17.46 14.18 -10.61
CA GLY A 157 16.02 14.39 -10.59
C GLY A 157 15.24 13.18 -11.09
N THR A 158 15.68 12.59 -12.21
CA THR A 158 15.05 11.39 -12.77
C THR A 158 15.14 10.20 -11.80
N ILE A 159 16.29 9.97 -11.19
CA ILE A 159 16.50 8.88 -10.22
C ILE A 159 15.62 9.06 -8.98
N ALA A 160 15.60 10.27 -8.40
CA ALA A 160 14.75 10.54 -7.25
C ALA A 160 13.26 10.34 -7.57
N ALA A 161 12.81 10.92 -8.70
CA ALA A 161 11.41 10.83 -9.12
C ALA A 161 10.99 9.39 -9.47
N SER A 162 11.86 8.62 -10.15
CA SER A 162 11.57 7.23 -10.48
C SER A 162 11.48 6.33 -9.24
N GLY A 163 12.32 6.59 -8.23
CA GLY A 163 12.27 5.84 -6.97
C GLY A 163 11.03 6.12 -6.13
N THR A 164 10.46 7.33 -6.21
CA THR A 164 9.21 7.65 -5.50
C THR A 164 7.97 7.04 -6.14
N LEU A 165 8.03 6.56 -7.38
CA LEU A 165 6.93 5.79 -8.00
C LEU A 165 6.55 4.55 -7.18
N ALA A 166 7.44 4.05 -6.32
CA ALA A 166 7.17 2.94 -5.40
C ALA A 166 5.95 3.16 -4.49
N GLN A 167 5.54 4.39 -4.29
CA GLN A 167 4.38 4.70 -3.43
C GLN A 167 3.05 4.45 -4.13
N ILE A 168 2.98 4.66 -5.44
CA ILE A 168 1.71 4.64 -6.17
C ILE A 168 1.60 3.47 -7.16
N VAL A 169 2.71 2.91 -7.65
CA VAL A 169 2.69 1.79 -8.61
C VAL A 169 2.36 0.49 -7.89
N PRO A 170 1.24 -0.19 -8.21
CA PRO A 170 0.90 -1.48 -7.59
C PRO A 170 1.88 -2.60 -7.99
N PRO A 171 2.16 -3.56 -7.06
CA PRO A 171 1.77 -3.63 -5.66
C PRO A 171 2.63 -2.76 -4.75
N SER A 172 2.03 -1.78 -4.06
CA SER A 172 2.72 -0.82 -3.19
C SER A 172 2.34 -1.04 -1.73
N LEU A 173 3.33 -0.99 -0.82
CA LEU A 173 3.09 -1.02 0.63
C LEU A 173 2.29 0.19 1.12
N VAL A 174 2.48 1.34 0.48
CA VAL A 174 1.74 2.57 0.78
C VAL A 174 0.26 2.36 0.57
N LEU A 175 -0.13 1.74 -0.54
CA LEU A 175 -1.53 1.47 -0.87
C LEU A 175 -2.16 0.41 0.06
N ILE A 176 -1.39 -0.58 0.54
CA ILE A 176 -1.85 -1.57 1.52
C ILE A 176 -2.22 -0.88 2.83
N VAL A 177 -1.29 -0.07 3.37
CA VAL A 177 -1.51 0.63 4.63
C VAL A 177 -2.62 1.67 4.50
N MET A 178 -2.66 2.38 3.36
CA MET A 178 -3.71 3.37 3.09
C MET A 178 -5.10 2.71 3.04
N SER A 179 -5.24 1.56 2.36
CA SER A 179 -6.50 0.83 2.29
C SER A 179 -6.95 0.32 3.67
N ASP A 180 -6.02 -0.18 4.49
CA ASP A 180 -6.28 -0.62 5.87
C ASP A 180 -6.81 0.53 6.74
N GLN A 181 -6.15 1.70 6.67
CA GLN A 181 -6.54 2.86 7.48
C GLN A 181 -7.84 3.52 7.00
N LEU A 182 -8.17 3.42 5.72
CA LEU A 182 -9.42 3.89 5.13
C LEU A 182 -10.55 2.86 5.22
N GLY A 183 -10.27 1.64 5.72
CA GLY A 183 -11.25 0.56 5.81
C GLY A 183 -11.78 0.10 4.45
N ARG A 184 -10.91 0.11 3.41
CA ARG A 184 -11.26 -0.25 2.03
C ARG A 184 -10.43 -1.44 1.54
N SER A 185 -10.90 -2.10 0.47
CA SER A 185 -10.22 -3.23 -0.14
C SER A 185 -8.85 -2.82 -0.71
N VAL A 186 -7.81 -3.61 -0.44
CA VAL A 186 -6.48 -3.43 -1.05
C VAL A 186 -6.55 -3.68 -2.56
N GLY A 187 -7.35 -4.66 -3.00
CA GLY A 187 -7.55 -4.95 -4.42
C GLY A 187 -8.11 -3.75 -5.16
N ASP A 188 -9.17 -3.13 -4.63
CA ASP A 188 -9.79 -1.93 -5.22
C ASP A 188 -8.80 -0.76 -5.23
N MET A 189 -8.03 -0.58 -4.15
CA MET A 189 -7.01 0.46 -4.08
C MET A 189 -5.93 0.27 -5.15
N TYR A 190 -5.52 -0.98 -5.42
CA TYR A 190 -4.56 -1.29 -6.47
C TYR A 190 -5.11 -1.05 -7.89
N VAL A 191 -6.36 -1.46 -8.16
CA VAL A 191 -7.03 -1.20 -9.44
C VAL A 191 -7.15 0.30 -9.66
N ALA A 192 -7.60 1.04 -8.65
CA ALA A 192 -7.75 2.49 -8.66
C ALA A 192 -6.42 3.23 -8.92
N ALA A 193 -5.30 2.73 -8.38
CA ALA A 193 -3.98 3.33 -8.51
C ALA A 193 -3.35 3.14 -9.90
N LEU A 194 -3.78 2.14 -10.66
CA LEU A 194 -3.08 1.71 -11.89
C LEU A 194 -3.02 2.84 -12.94
N TYR A 195 -4.16 3.46 -13.27
CA TYR A 195 -4.18 4.55 -14.26
C TYR A 195 -3.45 5.82 -13.79
N PRO A 196 -3.64 6.31 -12.54
CA PRO A 196 -2.82 7.39 -12.00
C PRO A 196 -1.31 7.11 -12.06
N ALA A 197 -0.87 5.91 -11.69
CA ALA A 197 0.54 5.52 -11.71
C ALA A 197 1.12 5.54 -13.13
N LEU A 198 0.40 4.94 -14.09
CA LEU A 198 0.79 4.95 -15.51
C LEU A 198 0.79 6.37 -16.09
N MET A 199 -0.18 7.21 -15.71
CA MET A 199 -0.24 8.61 -16.12
C MET A 199 1.00 9.37 -15.63
N ILE A 200 1.36 9.28 -14.36
CA ILE A 200 2.53 9.96 -13.79
C ILE A 200 3.81 9.47 -14.47
N MET A 201 3.97 8.16 -14.64
CA MET A 201 5.13 7.57 -15.32
C MET A 201 5.20 8.06 -16.78
N GLY A 202 4.06 8.12 -17.48
CA GLY A 202 3.96 8.67 -18.84
C GLY A 202 4.33 10.16 -18.90
N MET A 203 3.87 10.97 -17.92
CA MET A 203 4.23 12.39 -17.84
C MET A 203 5.74 12.58 -17.58
N TYR A 204 6.37 11.72 -16.78
CA TYR A 204 7.82 11.74 -16.58
C TYR A 204 8.57 11.41 -17.87
N CYS A 205 8.14 10.37 -18.60
CA CYS A 205 8.71 10.04 -19.91
C CYS A 205 8.51 11.17 -20.92
N LEU A 206 7.34 11.79 -20.94
CA LEU A 206 7.04 12.94 -21.79
C LEU A 206 7.96 14.13 -21.47
N TYR A 207 8.21 14.42 -20.19
CA TYR A 207 9.15 15.46 -19.78
C TYR A 207 10.55 15.20 -20.32
N ILE A 208 11.07 13.97 -20.19
CA ILE A 208 12.38 13.62 -20.77
C ILE A 208 12.37 13.75 -22.28
N PHE A 209 11.30 13.31 -22.95
CA PHE A 209 11.14 13.46 -24.39
C PHE A 209 11.15 14.95 -24.81
N LEU A 210 10.41 15.82 -24.14
CA LEU A 210 10.42 17.26 -24.39
C LEU A 210 11.82 17.85 -24.17
N LEU A 211 12.53 17.37 -23.12
CA LEU A 211 13.89 17.81 -22.84
C LEU A 211 14.86 17.43 -23.97
N THR A 212 14.64 16.31 -24.69
CA THR A 212 15.45 15.94 -25.87
C THR A 212 15.28 16.92 -27.03
N LEU A 213 14.11 17.55 -27.13
CA LEU A 213 13.81 18.55 -28.16
C LEU A 213 14.39 19.93 -27.81
N ILE A 214 14.22 20.34 -26.52
CA ILE A 214 14.63 21.67 -26.07
C ILE A 214 16.13 21.76 -25.76
N SER A 215 16.69 20.74 -25.13
CA SER A 215 18.07 20.75 -24.64
C SER A 215 18.77 19.39 -24.85
N PRO A 216 18.98 18.97 -26.10
CA PRO A 216 19.51 17.63 -26.43
C PRO A 216 20.89 17.31 -25.84
N LYS A 217 21.68 18.34 -25.53
CA LYS A 217 23.01 18.19 -24.90
C LYS A 217 22.93 17.70 -23.44
N LYS A 218 21.79 17.90 -22.75
CA LYS A 218 21.61 17.46 -21.35
C LYS A 218 21.25 15.98 -21.22
N VAL A 219 20.76 15.38 -22.29
CA VAL A 219 20.25 13.99 -22.34
C VAL A 219 20.79 13.27 -23.58
N PRO A 220 22.11 13.01 -23.67
CA PRO A 220 22.71 12.39 -24.82
C PRO A 220 22.19 10.96 -25.06
N ALA A 221 22.31 10.47 -26.30
CA ALA A 221 22.09 9.08 -26.61
C ALA A 221 23.31 8.23 -26.19
N LEU A 222 23.08 6.94 -25.98
CA LEU A 222 24.18 6.00 -25.70
C LEU A 222 25.15 5.93 -26.88
N PRO A 223 26.46 6.06 -26.69
CA PRO A 223 27.47 5.91 -27.78
C PRO A 223 27.36 4.53 -28.44
N ILE A 224 27.76 4.45 -29.72
CA ILE A 224 27.64 3.19 -30.47
C ILE A 224 28.48 2.08 -29.83
N GLU A 225 29.65 2.43 -29.30
CA GLU A 225 30.56 1.50 -28.63
C GLU A 225 29.94 0.87 -27.37
N ALA A 226 29.06 1.60 -26.71
CA ALA A 226 28.35 1.13 -25.50
C ALA A 226 27.11 0.27 -25.80
N ARG A 227 26.70 0.16 -27.08
CA ARG A 227 25.53 -0.64 -27.51
C ARG A 227 25.94 -2.08 -27.78
N THR A 228 26.18 -2.85 -26.72
CA THR A 228 26.69 -4.23 -26.78
C THR A 228 25.69 -5.25 -27.33
N LEU A 229 24.38 -4.99 -27.24
CA LEU A 229 23.34 -5.89 -27.74
C LEU A 229 22.97 -5.66 -29.19
N GLY A 230 23.56 -4.64 -29.84
CA GLY A 230 23.33 -4.32 -31.24
C GLY A 230 21.94 -3.78 -31.55
N GLY A 231 21.52 -3.85 -32.82
CA GLY A 231 20.15 -3.51 -33.24
C GLY A 231 19.21 -4.71 -33.17
N GLY A 232 17.90 -4.47 -33.22
CA GLY A 232 16.93 -5.57 -33.23
C GLY A 232 15.57 -5.24 -32.62
N VAL A 233 15.26 -3.95 -32.56
CA VAL A 233 13.91 -3.48 -32.12
C VAL A 233 12.81 -4.12 -32.98
N THR A 234 13.05 -4.30 -34.29
CA THR A 234 12.10 -4.96 -35.19
C THR A 234 11.79 -6.39 -34.75
N SER A 235 12.84 -7.15 -34.37
CA SER A 235 12.66 -8.53 -33.86
C SER A 235 11.85 -8.54 -32.54
N LEU A 236 12.05 -7.55 -31.66
CA LEU A 236 11.25 -7.39 -30.45
C LEU A 236 9.79 -7.07 -30.77
N LEU A 237 9.54 -6.16 -31.71
CA LEU A 237 8.17 -5.83 -32.14
C LEU A 237 7.46 -7.04 -32.75
N VAL A 238 8.17 -7.87 -33.54
CA VAL A 238 7.61 -9.12 -34.08
C VAL A 238 7.26 -10.09 -32.95
N MET A 239 8.11 -10.22 -31.92
CA MET A 239 7.82 -11.09 -30.77
C MET A 239 6.64 -10.58 -29.95
N ILE A 240 6.52 -9.27 -29.76
CA ILE A 240 5.37 -8.66 -29.11
C ILE A 240 4.10 -8.91 -29.93
N ALA A 241 4.13 -8.68 -31.24
CA ALA A 241 3.00 -8.92 -32.13
C ALA A 241 2.58 -10.41 -32.14
N LEU A 242 3.55 -11.32 -32.11
CA LEU A 242 3.30 -12.76 -32.01
C LEU A 242 2.64 -13.09 -30.65
N SER A 243 3.14 -12.55 -29.56
CA SER A 243 2.60 -12.76 -28.22
C SER A 243 1.16 -12.24 -28.10
N VAL A 244 0.88 -11.04 -28.63
CA VAL A 244 -0.46 -10.45 -28.70
C VAL A 244 -1.37 -11.29 -29.60
N GLY A 245 -0.87 -11.79 -30.74
CA GLY A 245 -1.63 -12.67 -31.63
C GLY A 245 -2.01 -13.99 -30.96
N ILE A 246 -1.08 -14.61 -30.22
CA ILE A 246 -1.33 -15.83 -29.45
C ILE A 246 -2.35 -15.54 -28.35
N HIS A 247 -2.19 -14.44 -27.60
CA HIS A 247 -3.16 -14.01 -26.58
C HIS A 247 -4.55 -13.85 -27.19
N TYR A 248 -4.68 -13.12 -28.29
CA TYR A 248 -5.96 -12.91 -28.99
C TYR A 248 -6.59 -14.23 -29.47
N ALA A 249 -5.80 -15.12 -30.04
CA ALA A 249 -6.27 -16.42 -30.50
C ALA A 249 -6.76 -17.29 -29.34
N LEU A 250 -6.00 -17.41 -28.26
CA LEU A 250 -6.38 -18.15 -27.07
C LEU A 250 -7.62 -17.54 -26.41
N TYR A 251 -7.65 -16.22 -26.32
CA TYR A 251 -8.76 -15.48 -25.72
C TYR A 251 -10.08 -15.71 -26.47
N ASN A 252 -10.10 -15.67 -27.80
CA ASN A 252 -11.33 -15.76 -28.57
C ASN A 252 -11.74 -17.18 -28.96
N PHE A 253 -10.78 -18.09 -29.16
CA PHE A 253 -11.07 -19.41 -29.72
C PHE A 253 -10.93 -20.56 -28.71
N VAL A 254 -9.98 -20.47 -27.76
CA VAL A 254 -9.72 -21.58 -26.84
C VAL A 254 -10.45 -21.40 -25.51
N PHE A 255 -10.44 -20.18 -24.97
CA PHE A 255 -11.02 -19.88 -23.66
C PHE A 255 -12.34 -19.11 -23.75
N ALA A 256 -13.04 -19.18 -24.90
CA ALA A 256 -14.27 -18.43 -25.13
C ALA A 256 -15.36 -18.67 -24.07
N ASP A 257 -15.43 -19.88 -23.52
CA ASP A 257 -16.44 -20.31 -22.54
C ASP A 257 -16.12 -19.92 -21.09
N LEU A 258 -14.91 -19.38 -20.82
CA LEU A 258 -14.52 -18.99 -19.47
C LEU A 258 -15.01 -17.55 -19.14
N ARG A 259 -15.10 -17.25 -17.83
CA ARG A 259 -15.39 -15.89 -17.36
C ARG A 259 -14.31 -14.91 -17.83
N TYR A 260 -14.70 -13.66 -18.08
CA TYR A 260 -13.84 -12.62 -18.67
C TYR A 260 -12.46 -12.52 -18.02
N GLU A 261 -12.40 -12.45 -16.69
CA GLU A 261 -11.14 -12.29 -15.95
C GLU A 261 -10.25 -13.53 -16.09
N THR A 262 -10.83 -14.71 -15.90
CA THR A 262 -10.12 -15.99 -16.00
C THR A 262 -9.58 -16.24 -17.41
N ARG A 263 -10.37 -15.90 -18.41
CA ARG A 263 -10.04 -15.96 -19.84
C ARG A 263 -8.83 -15.09 -20.17
N PHE A 264 -8.83 -13.83 -19.67
CA PHE A 264 -7.71 -12.90 -19.87
C PHE A 264 -6.42 -13.42 -19.23
N VAL A 265 -6.49 -13.84 -17.96
CA VAL A 265 -5.31 -14.31 -17.22
C VAL A 265 -4.68 -15.55 -17.86
N TRP A 266 -5.46 -16.56 -18.22
CA TRP A 266 -4.91 -17.77 -18.85
C TRP A 266 -4.31 -17.48 -20.22
N SER A 267 -4.99 -16.73 -21.06
CA SER A 267 -4.48 -16.42 -22.41
C SER A 267 -3.20 -15.56 -22.36
N ALA A 268 -3.14 -14.56 -21.46
CA ALA A 268 -1.95 -13.73 -21.27
C ALA A 268 -0.77 -14.54 -20.69
N THR A 269 -1.04 -15.40 -19.71
CA THR A 269 0.00 -16.26 -19.10
C THR A 269 0.61 -17.21 -20.13
N ILE A 270 -0.20 -17.90 -20.91
CA ILE A 270 0.29 -18.85 -21.93
C ILE A 270 1.06 -18.09 -23.02
N ALA A 271 0.55 -16.96 -23.51
CA ALA A 271 1.23 -16.17 -24.53
C ALA A 271 2.61 -15.69 -24.04
N THR A 272 2.70 -15.24 -22.80
CA THR A 272 3.95 -14.81 -22.17
C THR A 272 4.92 -15.97 -21.99
N PHE A 273 4.43 -17.13 -21.55
CA PHE A 273 5.23 -18.34 -21.38
C PHE A 273 5.78 -18.86 -22.73
N VAL A 274 4.99 -18.80 -23.80
CA VAL A 274 5.42 -19.16 -25.14
C VAL A 274 6.52 -18.21 -25.62
N ALA A 275 6.36 -16.89 -25.44
CA ALA A 275 7.38 -15.92 -25.82
C ALA A 275 8.70 -16.16 -25.09
N LEU A 276 8.64 -16.42 -23.77
CA LEU A 276 9.81 -16.76 -22.96
C LEU A 276 10.47 -18.06 -23.43
N SER A 277 9.66 -19.10 -23.70
CA SER A 277 10.15 -20.40 -24.15
C SER A 277 10.84 -20.31 -25.51
N ILE A 278 10.28 -19.55 -26.46
CA ILE A 278 10.91 -19.31 -27.77
C ILE A 278 12.25 -18.58 -27.59
N SER A 279 12.31 -17.58 -26.72
CA SER A 279 13.55 -16.81 -26.47
C SER A 279 14.62 -17.67 -25.79
N LEU A 280 14.24 -18.51 -24.81
CA LEU A 280 15.17 -19.44 -24.18
C LEU A 280 15.67 -20.51 -25.14
N LEU A 281 14.80 -21.05 -25.99
CA LEU A 281 15.16 -22.03 -27.00
C LEU A 281 16.12 -21.44 -28.05
N ASN A 282 15.83 -20.19 -28.50
CA ASN A 282 16.72 -19.45 -29.41
C ASN A 282 18.12 -19.28 -28.82
N ARG A 283 18.19 -18.96 -27.51
CA ARG A 283 19.47 -18.80 -26.79
C ARG A 283 20.22 -20.11 -26.63
N TYR A 284 19.50 -21.17 -26.21
CA TYR A 284 20.13 -22.46 -25.92
C TYR A 284 20.61 -23.17 -27.20
N LEU A 285 19.77 -23.19 -28.25
CA LEU A 285 20.06 -23.82 -29.51
C LEU A 285 20.83 -22.91 -30.49
N LYS A 286 21.08 -21.64 -30.12
CA LYS A 286 21.75 -20.64 -30.93
C LYS A 286 21.16 -20.50 -32.35
N LEU A 287 19.82 -20.55 -32.43
CA LEU A 287 19.09 -20.57 -33.72
C LEU A 287 19.25 -19.26 -34.52
N GLY A 288 19.51 -18.14 -33.87
CA GLY A 288 19.68 -16.84 -34.54
C GLY A 288 18.40 -16.27 -35.15
N ILE A 289 17.24 -16.80 -34.82
CA ILE A 289 15.93 -16.36 -35.35
C ILE A 289 15.55 -15.01 -34.74
N ILE A 290 15.87 -14.82 -33.45
CA ILE A 290 15.57 -13.61 -32.67
C ILE A 290 16.88 -12.87 -32.44
N SER A 291 16.85 -11.52 -32.56
CA SER A 291 17.99 -10.68 -32.26
C SER A 291 18.45 -10.80 -30.81
N ARG A 292 19.75 -10.63 -30.54
CA ARG A 292 20.28 -10.67 -29.17
C ARG A 292 19.58 -9.66 -28.23
N LEU A 293 19.25 -8.48 -28.75
CA LEU A 293 18.53 -7.45 -27.99
C LEU A 293 17.13 -7.95 -27.58
N ALA A 294 16.34 -8.45 -28.54
CA ALA A 294 14.98 -8.93 -28.25
C ALA A 294 14.99 -10.14 -27.30
N GLU A 295 15.92 -11.08 -27.52
CA GLU A 295 16.12 -12.23 -26.64
C GLU A 295 16.44 -11.78 -25.20
N GLN A 296 17.39 -10.87 -25.03
CA GLN A 296 17.79 -10.38 -23.72
C GLN A 296 16.65 -9.61 -23.03
N VAL A 297 15.93 -8.75 -23.76
CA VAL A 297 14.77 -8.01 -23.25
C VAL A 297 13.70 -8.98 -22.72
N ILE A 298 13.35 -10.01 -23.48
CA ILE A 298 12.32 -10.98 -23.09
C ILE A 298 12.77 -11.79 -21.87
N ILE A 299 14.01 -12.32 -21.87
CA ILE A 299 14.50 -13.16 -20.76
C ILE A 299 14.68 -12.37 -19.46
N VAL A 300 15.04 -11.08 -19.54
CA VAL A 300 15.29 -10.26 -18.34
C VAL A 300 14.00 -9.62 -17.81
N LEU A 301 13.11 -9.16 -18.72
CA LEU A 301 11.91 -8.41 -18.35
C LEU A 301 10.76 -9.31 -17.93
N ILE A 302 10.57 -10.46 -18.61
CA ILE A 302 9.39 -11.31 -18.34
C ILE A 302 9.38 -11.86 -16.91
N PRO A 303 10.44 -12.40 -16.30
CA PRO A 303 10.35 -12.98 -14.97
C PRO A 303 9.87 -12.02 -13.87
N PRO A 304 10.40 -10.78 -13.73
CA PRO A 304 9.88 -9.81 -12.78
C PRO A 304 8.44 -9.38 -13.08
N LEU A 305 8.10 -9.17 -14.36
CA LEU A 305 6.74 -8.83 -14.77
C LEU A 305 5.76 -9.97 -14.51
N ALA A 306 6.15 -11.22 -14.76
CA ALA A 306 5.33 -12.39 -14.47
C ALA A 306 5.09 -12.54 -12.96
N LEU A 307 6.07 -12.19 -12.13
CA LEU A 307 5.91 -12.18 -10.68
C LEU A 307 4.91 -11.11 -10.23
N ILE A 308 5.03 -9.88 -10.75
CA ILE A 308 4.07 -8.80 -10.47
C ILE A 308 2.68 -9.20 -10.95
N PHE A 309 2.57 -9.76 -12.16
CA PHE A 309 1.30 -10.23 -12.73
C PHE A 309 0.68 -11.36 -11.91
N LEU A 310 1.49 -12.31 -11.43
CA LEU A 310 1.03 -13.38 -10.54
C LEU A 310 0.41 -12.80 -9.27
N VAL A 311 1.11 -11.88 -8.62
CA VAL A 311 0.65 -11.25 -7.37
C VAL A 311 -0.61 -10.41 -7.60
N LEU A 312 -0.56 -9.46 -8.53
CA LEU A 312 -1.70 -8.57 -8.81
C LEU A 312 -2.87 -9.32 -9.43
N GLY A 313 -2.60 -10.23 -10.37
CA GLY A 313 -3.63 -10.99 -11.05
C GLY A 313 -4.44 -11.86 -10.08
N THR A 314 -3.79 -12.53 -9.14
CA THR A 314 -4.49 -13.34 -8.12
C THR A 314 -5.30 -12.50 -7.14
N ILE A 315 -4.81 -11.29 -6.79
CA ILE A 315 -5.55 -10.35 -5.93
C ILE A 315 -6.76 -9.78 -6.70
N PHE A 316 -6.59 -9.35 -7.95
CA PHE A 316 -7.68 -8.78 -8.76
C PHE A 316 -8.78 -9.79 -9.09
N LEU A 317 -8.42 -11.06 -9.26
CA LEU A 317 -9.38 -12.14 -9.46
C LEU A 317 -10.08 -12.59 -8.17
N GLY A 318 -9.68 -12.03 -7.01
CA GLY A 318 -10.18 -12.46 -5.71
C GLY A 318 -9.79 -13.89 -5.32
N ILE A 319 -8.76 -14.45 -5.98
CA ILE A 319 -8.26 -15.81 -5.70
C ILE A 319 -7.39 -15.81 -4.46
N ALA A 320 -6.62 -14.74 -4.25
CA ALA A 320 -5.71 -14.57 -3.13
C ALA A 320 -5.95 -13.25 -2.39
N THR A 321 -5.82 -13.29 -1.09
CA THR A 321 -5.71 -12.10 -0.25
C THR A 321 -4.39 -11.37 -0.52
N PRO A 322 -4.25 -10.08 -0.16
CA PRO A 322 -2.97 -9.36 -0.30
C PRO A 322 -1.81 -10.06 0.41
N THR A 323 -2.06 -10.69 1.54
CA THR A 323 -1.06 -11.43 2.31
C THR A 323 -0.61 -12.69 1.59
N GLU A 324 -1.55 -13.47 1.04
CA GLU A 324 -1.25 -14.65 0.24
C GLU A 324 -0.54 -14.27 -1.06
N GLY A 325 -0.99 -13.21 -1.75
CA GLY A 325 -0.32 -12.65 -2.91
C GLY A 325 1.11 -12.22 -2.61
N GLY A 326 1.32 -11.54 -1.47
CA GLY A 326 2.65 -11.19 -0.98
C GLY A 326 3.53 -12.40 -0.70
N ALA A 327 2.99 -13.45 -0.07
CA ALA A 327 3.70 -14.71 0.21
C ALA A 327 4.09 -15.44 -1.09
N MET A 328 3.18 -15.50 -2.09
CA MET A 328 3.48 -16.03 -3.42
C MET A 328 4.57 -15.20 -4.11
N GLY A 329 4.50 -13.88 -4.01
CA GLY A 329 5.51 -12.96 -4.52
C GLY A 329 6.88 -13.18 -3.88
N ALA A 330 6.94 -13.29 -2.55
CA ALA A 330 8.17 -13.59 -1.80
C ALA A 330 8.79 -14.93 -2.22
N THR A 331 7.97 -15.96 -2.33
CA THR A 331 8.40 -17.30 -2.78
C THR A 331 8.90 -17.25 -4.23
N GLY A 332 8.18 -16.58 -5.13
CA GLY A 332 8.58 -16.41 -6.52
C GLY A 332 9.89 -15.64 -6.67
N ALA A 333 10.11 -14.60 -5.86
CA ALA A 333 11.37 -13.85 -5.84
C ALA A 333 12.56 -14.72 -5.39
N LEU A 334 12.37 -15.56 -4.36
CA LEU A 334 13.36 -16.54 -3.94
C LEU A 334 13.71 -17.53 -5.05
N ILE A 335 12.69 -18.09 -5.72
CA ILE A 335 12.85 -19.01 -6.83
C ILE A 335 13.64 -18.33 -7.97
N LEU A 336 13.29 -17.10 -8.35
CA LEU A 336 13.99 -16.36 -9.39
C LEU A 336 15.47 -16.08 -9.03
N ALA A 337 15.73 -15.68 -7.79
CA ALA A 337 17.09 -15.44 -7.30
C ALA A 337 17.93 -16.72 -7.26
N LEU A 338 17.31 -17.86 -6.94
CA LEU A 338 17.94 -19.18 -6.96
C LEU A 338 18.27 -19.62 -8.40
N PHE A 339 17.33 -19.50 -9.34
CA PHE A 339 17.58 -19.81 -10.75
C PHE A 339 18.70 -18.98 -11.35
N LYS A 340 18.80 -17.70 -10.97
CA LYS A 340 19.90 -16.81 -11.38
C LYS A 340 21.21 -17.10 -10.64
N ARG A 341 21.23 -18.05 -9.69
CA ARG A 341 22.39 -18.39 -8.83
C ARG A 341 22.95 -17.18 -8.06
N ARG A 342 22.09 -16.26 -7.70
CA ARG A 342 22.44 -15.01 -6.97
C ARG A 342 21.91 -15.00 -5.54
N LEU A 343 21.29 -16.09 -5.09
CA LEU A 343 20.81 -16.26 -3.72
C LEU A 343 21.90 -16.93 -2.88
N GLY A 344 22.60 -16.15 -2.07
CA GLY A 344 23.53 -16.64 -1.05
C GLY A 344 22.92 -16.56 0.36
N ILE A 345 23.45 -17.32 1.32
CA ILE A 345 23.01 -17.28 2.73
C ILE A 345 23.15 -15.84 3.30
N LYS A 346 24.23 -15.14 2.93
CA LYS A 346 24.45 -13.74 3.34
C LYS A 346 23.33 -12.83 2.83
N THR A 347 23.00 -12.92 1.54
CA THR A 347 21.93 -12.14 0.91
C THR A 347 20.59 -12.42 1.56
N LEU A 348 20.29 -13.70 1.82
CA LEU A 348 19.03 -14.10 2.49
C LEU A 348 18.95 -13.54 3.91
N LYS A 349 20.03 -13.67 4.69
CA LYS A 349 20.08 -13.14 6.07
C LYS A 349 19.89 -11.63 6.10
N GLU A 350 20.59 -10.89 5.23
CA GLU A 350 20.47 -9.44 5.16
C GLU A 350 19.06 -9.00 4.71
N ALA A 351 18.39 -9.74 3.80
CA ALA A 351 17.01 -9.45 3.41
C ALA A 351 16.06 -9.69 4.59
N LEU A 352 16.21 -10.81 5.32
CA LEU A 352 15.41 -11.10 6.51
C LEU A 352 15.62 -10.06 7.61
N ASP A 353 16.87 -9.69 7.91
CA ASP A 353 17.19 -8.67 8.92
C ASP A 353 16.54 -7.32 8.58
N SER A 354 16.60 -6.91 7.31
CA SER A 354 16.00 -5.65 6.85
C SER A 354 14.48 -5.70 6.89
N THR A 355 13.87 -6.82 6.47
CA THR A 355 12.42 -7.05 6.56
C THR A 355 11.94 -6.99 7.99
N THR A 356 12.62 -7.68 8.91
CA THR A 356 12.27 -7.70 10.33
C THR A 356 12.32 -6.29 10.93
N LYS A 357 13.38 -5.53 10.62
CA LYS A 357 13.53 -4.16 11.13
C LYS A 357 12.42 -3.25 10.63
N LEU A 358 12.09 -3.29 9.34
CA LEU A 358 11.03 -2.46 8.79
C LEU A 358 9.65 -2.87 9.34
N THR A 359 9.36 -4.16 9.39
CA THR A 359 8.08 -4.65 9.93
C THR A 359 7.91 -4.28 11.41
N ALA A 360 8.96 -4.49 12.22
CA ALA A 360 8.93 -4.10 13.63
C ALA A 360 8.75 -2.59 13.81
N PHE A 361 9.42 -1.77 12.99
CA PHE A 361 9.27 -0.31 12.99
C PHE A 361 7.82 0.10 12.69
N VAL A 362 7.22 -0.43 11.63
CA VAL A 362 5.83 -0.13 11.23
C VAL A 362 4.84 -0.55 12.31
N MET A 363 4.96 -1.78 12.83
CA MET A 363 4.07 -2.29 13.89
C MET A 363 4.19 -1.46 15.17
N PHE A 364 5.39 -1.00 15.50
CA PHE A 364 5.61 -0.19 16.69
C PHE A 364 5.02 1.22 16.58
N ILE A 365 5.10 1.84 15.39
CA ILE A 365 4.39 3.11 15.13
C ILE A 365 2.89 2.92 15.28
N LEU A 366 2.33 1.85 14.73
CA LEU A 366 0.89 1.58 14.79
C LEU A 366 0.41 1.37 16.23
N ILE A 367 1.20 0.67 17.07
CA ILE A 367 0.90 0.55 18.50
C ILE A 367 0.86 1.93 19.16
N GLY A 368 1.87 2.78 18.91
CA GLY A 368 1.91 4.16 19.40
C GLY A 368 0.71 4.98 18.94
N ALA A 369 0.34 4.86 17.67
CA ALA A 369 -0.83 5.53 17.09
C ALA A 369 -2.15 5.06 17.74
N ARG A 370 -2.28 3.77 18.10
CA ARG A 370 -3.47 3.27 18.82
C ARG A 370 -3.58 3.82 20.23
N VAL A 371 -2.44 4.02 20.92
CA VAL A 371 -2.42 4.68 22.25
C VAL A 371 -2.86 6.14 22.11
N PHE A 372 -2.28 6.87 21.15
CA PHE A 372 -2.69 8.24 20.84
C PHE A 372 -4.18 8.32 20.49
N GLY A 373 -4.64 7.47 19.58
CA GLY A 373 -6.02 7.43 19.11
C GLY A 373 -7.02 7.14 20.25
N LEU A 374 -6.72 6.21 21.17
CA LEU A 374 -7.57 5.94 22.31
C LEU A 374 -7.89 7.22 23.11
N THR A 375 -6.86 7.98 23.43
CA THR A 375 -6.97 9.22 24.17
C THR A 375 -7.66 10.31 23.36
N PHE A 376 -7.24 10.48 22.11
CA PHE A 376 -7.76 11.50 21.21
C PHE A 376 -9.26 11.35 20.94
N TYR A 377 -9.73 10.10 20.72
CA TYR A 377 -11.16 9.80 20.61
C TYR A 377 -11.89 10.00 21.96
N GLY A 378 -11.24 9.66 23.07
CA GLY A 378 -11.81 9.81 24.41
C GLY A 378 -12.01 11.26 24.86
N ILE A 379 -11.31 12.21 24.25
CA ILE A 379 -11.49 13.67 24.46
C ILE A 379 -12.26 14.35 23.32
N ASN A 380 -13.00 13.58 22.51
CA ASN A 380 -13.75 14.06 21.35
C ASN A 380 -12.89 14.79 20.28
N GLY A 381 -11.62 14.46 20.19
CA GLY A 381 -10.70 15.09 19.24
C GLY A 381 -11.08 14.85 17.78
N HIS A 382 -11.69 13.71 17.44
CA HIS A 382 -12.21 13.43 16.10
C HIS A 382 -13.34 14.37 15.72
N ILE A 383 -14.26 14.70 16.65
CA ILE A 383 -15.36 15.64 16.42
C ILE A 383 -14.79 17.04 16.16
N TRP A 384 -13.82 17.47 16.98
CA TRP A 384 -13.16 18.75 16.77
C TRP A 384 -12.49 18.86 15.37
N ILE A 385 -11.78 17.82 14.92
CA ILE A 385 -11.20 17.77 13.57
C ILE A 385 -12.30 17.81 12.49
N GLU A 386 -13.37 17.05 12.69
CA GLU A 386 -14.49 16.98 11.75
C GLU A 386 -15.16 18.35 11.61
N GLU A 387 -15.49 19.02 12.69
CA GLU A 387 -16.06 20.37 12.69
C GLU A 387 -15.14 21.37 11.99
N LEU A 388 -13.82 21.30 12.29
CA LEU A 388 -12.82 22.17 11.68
C LEU A 388 -12.76 21.97 10.16
N LEU A 389 -12.78 20.74 9.67
CA LEU A 389 -12.67 20.42 8.26
C LEU A 389 -13.98 20.65 7.49
N LEU A 390 -15.14 20.40 8.12
CA LEU A 390 -16.44 20.67 7.51
C LEU A 390 -16.77 22.18 7.45
N ALA A 391 -16.17 22.99 8.33
CA ALA A 391 -16.31 24.45 8.27
C ALA A 391 -15.52 25.10 7.12
N LEU A 392 -14.73 24.33 6.36
CA LEU A 392 -13.95 24.86 5.25
C LEU A 392 -14.87 25.32 4.10
N PRO A 393 -14.59 26.48 3.48
CA PRO A 393 -15.35 26.93 2.33
C PRO A 393 -15.06 26.07 1.09
N GLY A 394 -16.07 25.84 0.25
CA GLY A 394 -15.92 25.13 -1.01
C GLY A 394 -16.30 23.65 -0.97
N GLY A 395 -16.86 23.16 0.15
CA GLY A 395 -17.36 21.77 0.28
C GLY A 395 -16.27 20.73 -0.03
N GLU A 396 -16.62 19.72 -0.85
CA GLU A 396 -15.72 18.64 -1.25
C GLU A 396 -14.37 19.13 -1.83
N THR A 397 -14.41 20.06 -2.79
CA THR A 397 -13.20 20.58 -3.44
C THR A 397 -12.34 21.38 -2.46
N GLY A 398 -12.97 22.19 -1.59
CA GLY A 398 -12.26 22.94 -0.55
C GLY A 398 -11.58 22.03 0.45
N PHE A 399 -12.25 20.98 0.90
CA PHE A 399 -11.71 19.94 1.75
C PHE A 399 -10.49 19.28 1.11
N LEU A 400 -10.62 18.76 -0.12
CA LEU A 400 -9.53 18.09 -0.84
C LEU A 400 -8.31 19.01 -1.02
N PHE A 401 -8.52 20.28 -1.33
CA PHE A 401 -7.44 21.24 -1.51
C PHE A 401 -6.70 21.49 -0.18
N VAL A 402 -7.42 21.78 0.90
CA VAL A 402 -6.82 22.07 2.21
C VAL A 402 -6.10 20.84 2.78
N VAL A 403 -6.74 19.65 2.70
CA VAL A 403 -6.13 18.39 3.13
C VAL A 403 -4.86 18.10 2.33
N THR A 404 -4.89 18.31 1.00
CA THR A 404 -3.71 18.15 0.15
C THR A 404 -2.56 19.07 0.61
N VAL A 405 -2.84 20.33 0.92
CA VAL A 405 -1.80 21.27 1.41
C VAL A 405 -1.26 20.85 2.79
N ILE A 406 -2.14 20.49 3.72
CA ILE A 406 -1.72 20.05 5.07
C ILE A 406 -0.84 18.79 4.98
N VAL A 407 -1.31 17.77 4.27
CA VAL A 407 -0.58 16.49 4.13
C VAL A 407 0.72 16.69 3.35
N PHE A 408 0.75 17.59 2.36
CA PHE A 408 1.98 17.95 1.65
C PHE A 408 3.02 18.55 2.60
N VAL A 409 2.62 19.49 3.46
CA VAL A 409 3.53 20.12 4.43
C VAL A 409 4.01 19.08 5.46
N LEU A 410 3.10 18.27 6.00
CA LEU A 410 3.45 17.22 6.96
C LEU A 410 4.39 16.18 6.34
N GLY A 411 4.15 15.75 5.10
CA GLY A 411 4.96 14.76 4.40
C GLY A 411 6.38 15.23 4.04
N CYS A 412 6.69 16.53 4.20
CA CYS A 412 8.07 16.99 4.13
C CYS A 412 8.89 16.60 5.38
N PHE A 413 8.24 16.34 6.51
CA PHE A 413 8.88 16.10 7.81
C PHE A 413 8.58 14.71 8.37
N LEU A 414 7.39 14.19 8.09
CA LEU A 414 6.90 12.91 8.59
C LEU A 414 7.01 11.85 7.49
N ASP A 415 7.34 10.62 7.89
CA ASP A 415 7.33 9.48 6.98
C ASP A 415 5.90 9.08 6.61
N PHE A 416 5.78 8.30 5.55
CA PHE A 416 4.50 7.81 5.05
C PHE A 416 3.69 7.08 6.13
N PHE A 417 4.32 6.15 6.87
CA PHE A 417 3.63 5.37 7.91
C PHE A 417 3.05 6.25 9.03
N GLU A 418 3.77 7.31 9.38
CA GLU A 418 3.35 8.27 10.40
C GLU A 418 2.08 9.00 9.98
N ILE A 419 2.04 9.49 8.74
CA ILE A 419 0.87 10.18 8.20
C ILE A 419 -0.30 9.20 8.04
N ALA A 420 -0.04 8.01 7.52
CA ALA A 420 -1.07 7.00 7.32
C ALA A 420 -1.75 6.56 8.62
N PHE A 421 -0.98 6.42 9.72
CA PHE A 421 -1.54 5.94 10.98
C PHE A 421 -2.09 7.04 11.90
N ILE A 422 -1.70 8.31 11.68
CA ILE A 422 -2.14 9.43 12.52
C ILE A 422 -3.18 10.28 11.80
N VAL A 423 -2.84 10.75 10.59
CA VAL A 423 -3.64 11.76 9.89
C VAL A 423 -4.79 11.12 9.11
N VAL A 424 -4.52 10.05 8.37
CA VAL A 424 -5.52 9.43 7.50
C VAL A 424 -6.78 8.99 8.25
N PRO A 425 -6.73 8.32 9.43
CA PRO A 425 -7.93 7.96 10.18
C PRO A 425 -8.78 9.16 10.61
N LEU A 426 -8.18 10.33 10.80
CA LEU A 426 -8.89 11.56 11.17
C LEU A 426 -9.63 12.20 9.99
N LEU A 427 -9.24 11.83 8.76
CA LEU A 427 -9.86 12.36 7.53
C LEU A 427 -11.06 11.53 7.08
N VAL A 428 -11.22 10.29 7.58
CA VAL A 428 -12.29 9.37 7.14
C VAL A 428 -13.67 9.94 7.43
N GLY A 429 -13.96 10.34 8.68
CA GLY A 429 -15.26 10.89 9.08
C GLY A 429 -15.67 12.12 8.26
N PRO A 430 -14.84 13.18 8.21
CA PRO A 430 -15.13 14.36 7.40
C PRO A 430 -15.30 14.05 5.90
N ALA A 431 -14.51 13.13 5.35
CA ALA A 431 -14.61 12.75 3.94
C ALA A 431 -15.93 12.04 3.64
N GLU A 432 -16.35 11.09 4.50
CA GLU A 432 -17.64 10.40 4.37
C GLU A 432 -18.81 11.35 4.54
N SER A 433 -18.74 12.31 5.47
CA SER A 433 -19.76 13.34 5.68
C SER A 433 -19.92 14.26 4.47
N LEU A 434 -18.85 14.46 3.67
CA LEU A 434 -18.87 15.22 2.43
C LEU A 434 -19.20 14.37 1.19
N GLY A 435 -19.42 13.05 1.35
CA GLY A 435 -19.68 12.14 0.23
C GLY A 435 -18.45 11.82 -0.63
N ILE A 436 -17.24 12.06 -0.12
CA ILE A 436 -15.99 11.81 -0.83
C ILE A 436 -15.68 10.32 -0.83
N ASP A 437 -15.38 9.77 -2.01
CA ASP A 437 -14.92 8.39 -2.13
C ASP A 437 -13.55 8.20 -1.44
N LEU A 438 -13.49 7.29 -0.46
CA LEU A 438 -12.27 7.09 0.33
C LEU A 438 -11.12 6.49 -0.47
N ILE A 439 -11.38 5.69 -1.52
CA ILE A 439 -10.33 5.16 -2.40
C ILE A 439 -9.73 6.31 -3.22
N TRP A 440 -10.58 7.16 -3.76
CA TRP A 440 -10.14 8.37 -4.48
C TRP A 440 -9.31 9.29 -3.57
N LEU A 441 -9.78 9.54 -2.35
CA LEU A 441 -9.01 10.28 -1.34
C LEU A 441 -7.64 9.60 -1.07
N GLY A 442 -7.63 8.29 -0.88
CA GLY A 442 -6.40 7.52 -0.64
C GLY A 442 -5.39 7.63 -1.77
N ILE A 443 -5.83 7.61 -3.03
CA ILE A 443 -4.95 7.81 -4.19
C ILE A 443 -4.40 9.23 -4.24
N ILE A 444 -5.23 10.26 -3.99
CA ILE A 444 -4.78 11.66 -3.90
C ILE A 444 -3.70 11.79 -2.82
N LEU A 445 -3.93 11.24 -1.63
CA LEU A 445 -2.98 11.28 -0.52
C LEU A 445 -1.68 10.53 -0.85
N GLY A 446 -1.76 9.37 -1.51
CA GLY A 446 -0.58 8.61 -1.94
C GLY A 446 0.33 9.39 -2.90
N ILE A 447 -0.27 10.07 -3.90
CA ILE A 447 0.48 10.90 -4.85
C ILE A 447 1.01 12.18 -4.17
N ASN A 448 0.23 12.74 -3.25
CA ASN A 448 0.63 13.91 -2.50
C ASN A 448 1.86 13.64 -1.62
N LEU A 449 1.89 12.48 -0.94
CA LEU A 449 3.05 12.02 -0.18
C LEU A 449 4.26 11.75 -1.07
N GLN A 450 4.05 11.19 -2.27
CA GLN A 450 5.10 11.06 -3.27
C GLN A 450 5.70 12.42 -3.63
N THR A 451 4.87 13.47 -3.76
CA THR A 451 5.29 14.84 -4.08
C THR A 451 6.09 15.45 -2.94
N SER A 452 5.63 15.33 -1.69
CA SER A 452 6.33 15.85 -0.53
C SER A 452 7.70 15.21 -0.32
N PHE A 453 7.84 13.91 -0.62
CA PHE A 453 9.11 13.18 -0.55
C PHE A 453 10.17 13.67 -1.56
N LEU A 454 9.74 14.34 -2.64
CA LEU A 454 10.64 14.98 -3.61
C LEU A 454 10.94 16.43 -3.28
N THR A 455 10.26 17.05 -2.30
CA THR A 455 10.29 18.49 -2.10
C THR A 455 11.47 18.93 -1.24
N PRO A 456 12.37 19.82 -1.77
CA PRO A 456 13.44 20.42 -0.97
C PRO A 456 12.87 21.27 0.19
N PRO A 457 13.60 21.39 1.31
CA PRO A 457 14.91 20.77 1.59
C PRO A 457 14.84 19.40 2.28
N PHE A 458 13.66 18.97 2.76
CA PHE A 458 13.51 17.84 3.69
C PHE A 458 13.02 16.54 3.06
N GLY A 459 12.65 16.54 1.78
CA GLY A 459 12.09 15.36 1.12
C GLY A 459 12.97 14.10 1.26
N PHE A 460 12.41 13.03 1.77
CA PHE A 460 13.14 11.80 2.10
C PHE A 460 13.87 11.19 0.89
N ALA A 461 13.29 11.24 -0.31
CA ALA A 461 13.94 10.75 -1.52
C ALA A 461 15.25 11.51 -1.83
N LEU A 462 15.28 12.83 -1.55
CA LEU A 462 16.46 13.65 -1.73
C LEU A 462 17.54 13.31 -0.71
N PHE A 463 17.14 13.02 0.51
CA PHE A 463 18.05 12.61 1.57
C PHE A 463 18.72 11.26 1.23
N TYR A 464 17.95 10.28 0.79
CA TYR A 464 18.49 8.97 0.36
C TYR A 464 19.41 9.12 -0.84
N LEU A 465 19.01 9.87 -1.87
CA LEU A 465 19.88 10.12 -3.02
C LEU A 465 21.16 10.87 -2.64
N ARG A 466 21.08 11.82 -1.70
CA ARG A 466 22.24 12.54 -1.23
C ARG A 466 23.24 11.65 -0.50
N SER A 467 22.77 10.65 0.24
CA SER A 467 23.64 9.73 1.00
C SER A 467 24.55 8.90 0.10
N ILE A 468 24.13 8.63 -1.14
CA ILE A 468 24.86 7.80 -2.11
C ILE A 468 25.55 8.63 -3.22
N ALA A 469 25.10 9.89 -3.43
CA ALA A 469 25.67 10.74 -4.47
C ALA A 469 27.11 11.15 -4.11
N PRO A 470 28.08 11.02 -5.05
CA PRO A 470 29.48 11.37 -4.82
C PRO A 470 29.66 12.82 -4.36
N THR A 471 30.29 12.98 -3.19
CA THR A 471 30.58 14.31 -2.60
C THR A 471 31.93 14.89 -3.03
N LYS A 472 32.81 14.04 -3.58
CA LYS A 472 34.12 14.38 -4.12
C LYS A 472 34.18 13.99 -5.60
N ASP A 473 35.07 14.61 -6.34
CA ASP A 473 35.36 14.19 -7.72
C ASP A 473 35.92 12.77 -7.69
N TRP A 474 35.50 11.92 -8.64
CA TRP A 474 35.93 10.53 -8.72
C TRP A 474 36.33 10.19 -10.16
N ASP A 475 37.18 9.18 -10.30
CA ASP A 475 37.57 8.65 -11.59
C ASP A 475 36.65 7.47 -11.93
N ASP A 476 36.06 7.48 -13.14
CA ASP A 476 35.18 6.39 -13.61
C ASP A 476 35.98 5.12 -13.84
N GLU A 477 35.57 4.01 -13.21
CA GLU A 477 36.29 2.73 -13.28
C GLU A 477 36.39 2.13 -14.70
N VAL A 478 35.50 2.53 -15.62
CA VAL A 478 35.42 1.98 -16.98
C VAL A 478 36.14 2.85 -17.99
N THR A 479 35.93 4.17 -17.92
CA THR A 479 36.52 5.12 -18.89
C THR A 479 37.81 5.75 -18.41
N GLY A 480 38.09 5.71 -17.11
CA GLY A 480 39.21 6.43 -16.48
C GLY A 480 39.06 7.96 -16.49
N GLU A 481 37.92 8.47 -16.96
CA GLU A 481 37.65 9.91 -16.97
C GLU A 481 37.31 10.43 -15.59
N ARG A 482 37.81 11.63 -15.26
CA ARG A 482 37.50 12.27 -14.00
C ARG A 482 36.14 12.94 -14.04
N ILE A 483 35.22 12.43 -13.24
CA ILE A 483 33.85 12.95 -13.11
C ILE A 483 33.75 13.85 -11.88
N ALA A 484 33.22 15.06 -12.09
CA ALA A 484 33.09 16.01 -10.99
C ALA A 484 31.91 15.66 -10.06
N ARG A 485 32.08 15.97 -8.77
CA ARG A 485 31.10 15.76 -7.69
C ARG A 485 29.72 16.30 -8.00
N ILE A 486 28.71 15.76 -7.32
CA ILE A 486 27.32 16.19 -7.40
C ILE A 486 27.02 17.12 -6.22
N LYS A 487 26.59 18.35 -6.52
CA LYS A 487 26.20 19.34 -5.51
C LYS A 487 24.73 19.13 -5.11
N THR A 488 24.39 19.36 -3.82
CA THR A 488 23.00 19.29 -3.33
C THR A 488 22.05 20.18 -4.11
N THR A 489 22.51 21.38 -4.52
CA THR A 489 21.71 22.29 -5.35
C THR A 489 21.37 21.74 -6.72
N GLN A 490 22.19 20.82 -7.29
CA GLN A 490 21.88 20.14 -8.55
C GLN A 490 20.77 19.10 -8.35
N ILE A 491 20.80 18.36 -7.24
CA ILE A 491 19.72 17.45 -6.85
C ILE A 491 18.41 18.23 -6.73
N TYR A 492 18.41 19.34 -5.98
CA TYR A 492 17.21 20.17 -5.77
C TYR A 492 16.66 20.74 -7.08
N ARG A 493 17.52 21.25 -7.96
CA ARG A 493 17.10 21.75 -9.28
C ARG A 493 16.54 20.63 -10.17
N GLY A 494 17.09 19.42 -10.04
CA GLY A 494 16.68 18.28 -10.85
C GLY A 494 15.27 17.79 -10.55
N VAL A 495 14.82 17.89 -9.31
CA VAL A 495 13.50 17.39 -8.91
C VAL A 495 12.36 18.40 -9.16
N LEU A 496 12.65 19.71 -9.29
CA LEU A 496 11.61 20.72 -9.47
C LEU A 496 10.62 20.42 -10.62
N PRO A 497 11.08 20.03 -11.82
CA PRO A 497 10.14 19.69 -12.91
C PRO A 497 9.21 18.52 -12.53
N TYR A 498 9.72 17.52 -11.82
CA TYR A 498 8.94 16.36 -11.40
C TYR A 498 7.90 16.71 -10.34
N ILE A 499 8.25 17.61 -9.40
CA ILE A 499 7.30 18.15 -8.42
C ILE A 499 6.14 18.87 -9.13
N VAL A 500 6.45 19.71 -10.11
CA VAL A 500 5.41 20.39 -10.92
C VAL A 500 4.53 19.39 -11.64
N ILE A 501 5.11 18.35 -12.24
CA ILE A 501 4.35 17.29 -12.92
C ILE A 501 3.40 16.59 -11.94
N GLN A 502 3.86 16.27 -10.73
CA GLN A 502 3.03 15.63 -9.71
C GLN A 502 1.88 16.53 -9.23
N PHE A 503 2.13 17.83 -9.02
CA PHE A 503 1.05 18.76 -8.71
C PHE A 503 0.01 18.81 -9.84
N VAL A 504 0.44 18.82 -11.10
CA VAL A 504 -0.48 18.74 -12.24
C VAL A 504 -1.24 17.41 -12.21
N ALA A 505 -0.60 16.30 -11.91
CA ALA A 505 -1.25 14.99 -11.80
C ALA A 505 -2.30 14.97 -10.68
N ILE A 506 -1.99 15.54 -9.49
CA ILE A 506 -2.95 15.66 -8.38
C ILE A 506 -4.16 16.48 -8.83
N MET A 507 -3.95 17.63 -9.47
CA MET A 507 -5.04 18.48 -9.96
C MET A 507 -5.89 17.75 -11.00
N VAL A 508 -5.27 17.02 -11.94
CA VAL A 508 -6.01 16.20 -12.91
C VAL A 508 -6.90 15.17 -12.21
N ILE A 509 -6.38 14.49 -11.18
CA ILE A 509 -7.14 13.46 -10.44
C ILE A 509 -8.27 14.08 -9.61
N ILE A 510 -8.06 15.27 -9.02
CA ILE A 510 -9.13 15.98 -8.30
C ILE A 510 -10.26 16.39 -9.25
N PHE A 511 -9.94 16.90 -10.44
CA PHE A 511 -10.97 17.34 -11.38
C PHE A 511 -11.57 16.21 -12.24
N TYR A 512 -10.90 15.07 -12.35
CA TYR A 512 -11.34 13.89 -13.10
C TYR A 512 -11.33 12.62 -12.24
N PRO A 513 -12.24 12.50 -11.26
CA PRO A 513 -12.31 11.35 -10.34
C PRO A 513 -12.45 10.00 -11.07
N ARG A 514 -13.02 9.99 -12.27
CA ARG A 514 -13.18 8.78 -13.10
C ARG A 514 -11.86 8.08 -13.44
N LEU A 515 -10.72 8.78 -13.40
CA LEU A 515 -9.40 8.14 -13.55
C LEU A 515 -9.10 7.14 -12.42
N VAL A 516 -9.68 7.35 -11.25
CA VAL A 516 -9.52 6.49 -10.08
C VAL A 516 -10.70 5.53 -9.94
N THR A 517 -11.92 6.02 -10.17
CA THR A 517 -13.18 5.29 -9.94
C THR A 517 -13.68 4.50 -11.16
N HIS A 518 -12.87 4.37 -12.21
CA HIS A 518 -13.23 3.77 -13.50
C HIS A 518 -13.73 2.32 -13.43
N TYR A 519 -13.35 1.60 -12.37
CA TYR A 519 -13.71 0.19 -12.15
C TYR A 519 -15.02 0.01 -11.38
N LYS A 520 -15.56 1.10 -10.83
CA LYS A 520 -16.87 1.08 -10.17
C LYS A 520 -17.94 1.21 -11.24
N ASP A 521 -18.92 0.32 -11.20
CA ASP A 521 -20.14 0.49 -11.97
C ASP A 521 -20.82 1.80 -11.53
N ASP A 522 -21.43 2.53 -12.46
CA ASP A 522 -22.22 3.72 -12.11
C ASP A 522 -23.25 3.26 -11.06
N GLU A 523 -23.25 3.90 -9.89
CA GLU A 523 -24.24 3.63 -8.84
C GLU A 523 -25.61 3.74 -9.48
N VAL A 524 -26.32 2.65 -9.60
CA VAL A 524 -27.73 2.67 -9.98
C VAL A 524 -28.43 3.39 -8.82
N LYS A 525 -28.68 4.68 -9.01
CA LYS A 525 -29.51 5.46 -8.08
C LYS A 525 -30.89 4.86 -8.14
N TYR A 526 -31.15 3.90 -7.28
CA TYR A 526 -32.49 3.42 -7.06
C TYR A 526 -33.27 4.59 -6.47
N ASN A 527 -34.19 5.12 -7.25
CA ASN A 527 -35.18 6.07 -6.75
C ASN A 527 -36.06 5.29 -5.77
N ILE A 528 -35.82 5.48 -4.48
CA ILE A 528 -36.57 4.78 -3.42
C ILE A 528 -38.08 5.09 -3.54
N GLU A 529 -38.44 6.18 -4.20
CA GLU A 529 -39.83 6.56 -4.49
C GLU A 529 -40.49 5.71 -5.58
N GLU A 530 -39.74 4.96 -6.40
CA GLU A 530 -40.25 4.05 -7.44
C GLU A 530 -40.20 2.57 -7.05
N PHE A 531 -39.77 2.24 -5.83
CA PHE A 531 -39.75 0.87 -5.34
C PHE A 531 -41.17 0.49 -4.84
N GLU A 532 -42.11 0.28 -5.77
CA GLU A 532 -43.32 -0.49 -5.45
C GLU A 532 -42.90 -1.94 -5.14
N LEU A 533 -42.99 -2.29 -3.86
CA LEU A 533 -42.80 -3.66 -3.40
C LEU A 533 -43.93 -4.52 -4.00
N GLN A 534 -43.75 -5.05 -5.19
CA GLN A 534 -44.61 -6.11 -5.70
C GLN A 534 -44.42 -7.35 -4.83
N LEU A 535 -45.21 -7.48 -3.79
CA LEU A 535 -45.33 -8.72 -3.04
C LEU A 535 -46.04 -9.75 -3.93
N PRO A 536 -45.38 -10.84 -4.35
CA PRO A 536 -46.03 -11.89 -5.12
C PRO A 536 -47.12 -12.52 -4.25
N GLY A 537 -48.37 -12.29 -4.58
CA GLY A 537 -49.50 -12.94 -3.93
C GLY A 537 -50.62 -12.06 -3.39
N LEU A 538 -50.51 -10.72 -3.45
CA LEU A 538 -51.60 -9.81 -3.03
C LEU A 538 -52.12 -8.99 -4.21
N GLY A 539 -52.24 -9.58 -5.37
CA GLY A 539 -52.88 -9.03 -6.56
C GLY A 539 -54.37 -9.28 -6.57
N GLY A 540 -55.12 -8.54 -5.78
CA GLY A 540 -56.58 -8.51 -5.87
C GLY A 540 -57.00 -7.04 -5.75
N GLY A 541 -57.41 -6.45 -6.87
CA GLY A 541 -57.79 -5.05 -6.99
C GLY A 541 -58.80 -4.62 -5.94
N LEU A 542 -58.49 -3.51 -5.27
CA LEU A 542 -59.46 -2.71 -4.55
C LEU A 542 -60.03 -1.68 -5.54
N ASN A 543 -61.08 -2.10 -6.23
CA ASN A 543 -62.08 -1.14 -6.76
C ASN A 543 -62.87 -0.64 -5.57
N GLU A 544 -62.85 0.65 -5.37
CA GLU A 544 -63.81 1.34 -4.50
C GLU A 544 -65.22 1.09 -5.01
N GLN A 545 -66.00 0.30 -4.24
CA GLN A 545 -67.45 0.44 -4.20
C GLN A 545 -67.90 0.11 -2.79
N GLN A 546 -68.51 1.11 -2.19
CA GLN A 546 -69.33 1.06 -1.01
C GLN A 546 -70.30 -0.11 -1.07
N ASP A 547 -70.26 -1.02 -0.05
CA ASP A 547 -71.49 -1.45 0.60
C ASP A 547 -71.11 -2.28 1.88
N GLY A 548 -71.82 -1.98 2.93
CA GLY A 548 -71.66 -2.61 4.25
C GLY A 548 -72.01 -4.10 4.26
N GLY A 549 -71.09 -4.89 4.71
CA GLY A 549 -71.30 -6.31 4.94
C GLY A 549 -70.14 -6.94 5.70
N GLY A 550 -70.39 -7.26 6.96
CA GLY A 550 -69.39 -7.85 7.87
C GLY A 550 -68.77 -9.14 7.34
N LEU A 551 -67.48 -9.25 7.46
CA LEU A 551 -66.73 -10.49 7.20
C LEU A 551 -67.01 -11.55 8.27
N PRO A 552 -67.39 -12.77 7.88
CA PRO A 552 -67.48 -13.88 8.82
C PRO A 552 -66.13 -14.59 8.92
N GLY A 553 -65.69 -14.70 10.18
CA GLY A 553 -64.96 -15.82 10.73
C GLY A 553 -63.64 -16.25 10.12
N LEU A 554 -62.54 -15.76 10.61
CA LEU A 554 -61.25 -16.51 10.66
C LEU A 554 -60.91 -16.74 12.14
N GLY A 555 -61.43 -17.79 12.67
CA GLY A 555 -61.00 -18.39 13.93
C GLY A 555 -59.80 -19.29 13.67
N GLY A 556 -58.73 -19.03 14.40
CA GLY A 556 -57.76 -20.00 14.91
C GLY A 556 -56.88 -20.76 13.93
N ASN A 557 -55.69 -20.32 13.74
CA ASN A 557 -54.45 -21.07 13.99
C ASN A 557 -53.28 -20.18 13.73
N GLY A 558 -52.56 -19.86 14.77
CA GLY A 558 -51.42 -18.96 14.72
C GLY A 558 -50.27 -19.51 13.93
N LEU A 559 -49.69 -18.67 13.07
CA LEU A 559 -48.35 -18.85 12.51
C LEU A 559 -47.34 -18.42 13.60
N PRO A 560 -46.36 -19.27 13.97
CA PRO A 560 -45.32 -18.90 14.92
C PRO A 560 -44.26 -18.03 14.20
N GLY A 561 -44.03 -16.82 14.71
CA GLY A 561 -42.79 -16.13 14.49
C GLY A 561 -42.80 -14.79 13.75
N LEU A 562 -43.76 -13.87 14.04
CA LEU A 562 -43.60 -12.45 13.73
C LEU A 562 -44.27 -11.62 14.83
N SER A 563 -43.50 -11.31 15.88
CA SER A 563 -43.87 -10.31 16.87
C SER A 563 -43.30 -8.96 16.47
N LEU A 564 -44.16 -8.07 16.04
CA LEU A 564 -43.90 -6.64 15.95
C LEU A 564 -43.92 -6.05 17.36
N PRO A 565 -42.94 -5.30 17.84
CA PRO A 565 -43.02 -4.62 19.12
C PRO A 565 -43.70 -3.27 18.97
N GLY A 566 -44.77 -3.06 19.74
CA GLY A 566 -45.13 -1.73 20.19
C GLY A 566 -46.46 -1.16 19.74
N GLN A 567 -47.55 -1.53 20.47
CA GLN A 567 -48.59 -0.60 20.81
C GLN A 567 -49.11 -0.94 22.21
N SER A 568 -48.71 -0.17 23.20
CA SER A 568 -49.48 0.06 24.39
C SER A 568 -49.47 1.57 24.67
N GLY A 569 -50.65 2.14 24.69
CA GLY A 569 -50.86 3.56 24.91
C GLY A 569 -50.58 3.96 26.38
N GLY A 570 -50.19 5.21 26.55
CA GLY A 570 -50.02 5.86 27.86
C GLY A 570 -49.30 7.19 27.74
N ASN A 571 -50.04 8.21 27.50
CA ASN A 571 -49.93 9.62 27.88
C ASN A 571 -48.65 10.11 28.59
N GLY A 572 -48.02 11.17 28.06
CA GLY A 572 -47.33 12.19 28.89
C GLY A 572 -45.91 12.54 28.47
N GLY A 573 -45.75 13.65 27.78
CA GLY A 573 -44.67 14.61 28.10
C GLY A 573 -43.31 14.51 27.46
N ASN A 574 -43.14 15.18 26.32
CA ASN A 574 -42.07 16.16 26.05
C ASN A 574 -40.58 15.77 26.05
N ARG A 575 -39.96 16.17 24.96
CA ARG A 575 -38.54 16.45 24.65
C ARG A 575 -37.70 15.38 23.91
N GLY A 576 -37.43 15.76 22.74
CA GLY A 576 -36.43 15.54 21.74
C GLY A 576 -35.14 14.79 22.10
N GLY A 577 -34.80 13.89 21.23
CA GLY A 577 -33.49 13.23 21.21
C GLY A 577 -33.45 12.30 20.01
N LEU A 578 -32.81 12.73 18.95
CA LEU A 578 -32.45 11.93 17.80
C LEU A 578 -31.50 10.80 18.24
N GLY A 579 -31.98 9.55 18.21
CA GLY A 579 -31.19 8.38 18.49
C GLY A 579 -30.57 7.85 17.19
N LEU A 580 -29.25 7.72 17.18
CA LEU A 580 -28.44 7.05 16.19
C LEU A 580 -28.67 5.52 16.25
N PRO A 581 -28.71 4.81 15.11
CA PRO A 581 -28.71 3.34 15.07
C PRO A 581 -27.28 2.81 15.12
N GLY A 582 -26.96 1.97 16.09
CA GLY A 582 -25.66 1.30 16.17
C GLY A 582 -25.30 0.77 17.55
N GLY A 583 -26.22 0.06 18.21
CA GLY A 583 -25.93 -0.69 19.42
C GLY A 583 -25.30 -2.04 19.14
N LEU A 584 -24.00 -2.20 19.35
CA LEU A 584 -23.30 -3.48 19.43
C LEU A 584 -23.75 -4.21 20.70
N ASN A 585 -24.43 -5.34 20.52
CA ASN A 585 -24.83 -6.25 21.57
C ASN A 585 -23.69 -7.21 21.90
N LEU A 586 -23.02 -7.02 23.03
CA LEU A 586 -22.01 -7.92 23.57
C LEU A 586 -22.70 -8.92 24.53
N ASN A 587 -23.29 -9.97 23.98
CA ASN A 587 -23.56 -11.22 24.74
C ASN A 587 -23.93 -12.32 23.72
N GLY A 588 -23.03 -13.24 23.50
CA GLY A 588 -23.29 -14.44 22.72
C GLY A 588 -22.13 -15.41 22.79
N SER A 589 -22.18 -16.33 23.70
CA SER A 589 -21.32 -17.52 23.75
C SER A 589 -21.46 -18.34 22.47
N PRO A 590 -20.40 -18.99 21.98
CA PRO A 590 -20.46 -19.78 20.77
C PRO A 590 -21.00 -21.18 21.04
N SER A 591 -22.08 -21.55 20.37
CA SER A 591 -22.50 -22.95 20.23
C SER A 591 -23.05 -23.20 18.83
N GLY A 592 -22.47 -24.19 18.15
CA GLY A 592 -23.16 -24.97 17.15
C GLY A 592 -22.72 -24.83 15.70
N LEU A 593 -21.83 -25.67 15.26
CA LEU A 593 -21.66 -26.10 13.86
C LEU A 593 -22.84 -27.00 13.46
N PRO A 594 -23.39 -26.93 12.25
CA PRO A 594 -24.38 -27.88 11.75
C PRO A 594 -23.69 -29.11 11.14
N GLY A 595 -24.30 -30.27 11.44
CA GLY A 595 -23.84 -31.60 11.20
C GLY A 595 -23.83 -32.05 9.75
N GLN A 596 -23.04 -33.11 9.53
CA GLN A 596 -23.15 -34.04 8.42
C GLN A 596 -23.76 -35.36 8.91
N ASN A 597 -24.62 -35.90 8.07
CA ASN A 597 -25.39 -37.12 8.24
C ASN A 597 -24.55 -38.42 8.13
N ASN A 598 -24.90 -39.31 9.04
CA ASN A 598 -25.08 -40.77 8.94
C ASN A 598 -24.25 -41.61 7.97
N GLU A 599 -23.57 -42.61 8.54
CA GLU A 599 -23.87 -44.03 8.28
C GLU A 599 -23.33 -44.94 9.39
N ALA A 600 -24.02 -46.06 9.57
CA ALA A 600 -24.17 -46.93 10.72
C ALA A 600 -22.99 -47.86 11.06
N SER A 601 -22.82 -48.06 12.35
CA SER A 601 -22.56 -49.26 13.20
C SER A 601 -21.93 -50.55 12.64
N PRO A 602 -21.33 -51.52 13.42
CA PRO A 602 -21.63 -51.84 14.83
C PRO A 602 -20.43 -52.26 15.74
N GLU A 603 -20.74 -52.20 17.04
CA GLU A 603 -20.34 -53.03 18.17
C GLU A 603 -18.97 -53.74 18.26
N THR A 604 -18.22 -53.51 19.35
CA THR A 604 -17.90 -54.60 20.32
C THR A 604 -17.51 -54.00 21.67
N GLN A 605 -18.12 -54.55 22.69
CA GLN A 605 -17.84 -54.37 24.14
C GLN A 605 -16.44 -54.92 24.50
N GLU A 606 -15.78 -54.33 25.47
CA GLU A 606 -15.29 -55.07 26.64
C GLU A 606 -14.85 -54.14 27.79
N GLN A 607 -15.18 -54.61 28.93
CA GLN A 607 -15.03 -54.10 30.30
C GLN A 607 -13.59 -54.10 30.79
N GLY A 608 -13.30 -53.27 31.77
CA GLY A 608 -12.23 -53.66 32.75
C GLY A 608 -11.55 -52.53 33.49
N THR A 609 -12.10 -52.10 34.59
CA THR A 609 -11.51 -51.89 35.93
C THR A 609 -10.17 -51.18 36.14
N THR A 610 -10.30 -50.10 36.93
CA THR A 610 -9.55 -49.73 38.17
C THR A 610 -8.05 -49.41 38.16
N ASN A 611 -7.85 -48.23 38.74
CA ASN A 611 -6.83 -47.84 39.75
C ASN A 611 -5.40 -47.43 39.34
N ASN A 612 -5.12 -46.29 39.89
CA ASN A 612 -3.95 -45.87 40.66
C ASN A 612 -2.91 -44.93 40.02
N ASN A 613 -2.83 -43.78 40.65
CA ASN A 613 -1.63 -43.01 40.99
C ASN A 613 -0.41 -43.06 40.07
N GLY A 614 -0.09 -41.89 39.50
CA GLY A 614 1.22 -41.68 38.91
C GLY A 614 1.48 -40.20 38.64
N GLN A 615 2.14 -39.55 39.56
CA GLN A 615 2.82 -38.27 39.34
C GLN A 615 3.70 -38.38 38.11
N LEU A 616 3.55 -37.42 37.18
CA LEU A 616 4.55 -37.18 36.15
C LEU A 616 5.14 -35.79 36.36
N GLY A 617 6.44 -35.82 36.68
CA GLY A 617 7.27 -34.68 36.94
C GLY A 617 7.57 -33.85 35.71
N LEU A 618 7.68 -32.55 35.94
CA LEU A 618 8.24 -31.58 35.04
C LEU A 618 9.74 -31.72 34.91
N PRO A 619 10.36 -31.62 33.73
CA PRO A 619 11.80 -31.56 33.62
C PRO A 619 12.31 -30.11 33.54
N GLY A 620 13.31 -29.82 34.38
CA GLY A 620 14.40 -28.92 34.02
C GLY A 620 14.33 -27.47 34.46
N GLN A 621 14.54 -27.20 35.73
CA GLN A 621 15.10 -25.93 36.20
C GLN A 621 16.55 -25.77 35.75
N LEU A 622 16.87 -24.72 35.00
CA LEU A 622 18.23 -24.27 34.74
C LEU A 622 18.72 -23.39 35.88
N ASN A 623 19.74 -23.89 36.54
CA ASN A 623 20.47 -23.32 37.66
C ASN A 623 21.39 -22.18 37.17
N LEU A 624 21.15 -20.95 37.60
CA LEU A 624 22.03 -19.80 37.39
C LEU A 624 22.99 -19.70 38.58
N ASN A 625 24.21 -20.20 38.41
CA ASN A 625 25.28 -19.95 39.35
C ASN A 625 26.19 -18.81 38.85
N ASN A 626 26.31 -17.81 39.68
CA ASN A 626 27.18 -16.63 39.60
C ASN A 626 28.65 -17.00 39.33
N GLN A 627 29.25 -16.35 38.33
CA GLN A 627 30.67 -15.96 38.41
C GLN A 627 30.90 -14.61 37.73
N PRO A 628 31.72 -13.72 38.26
CA PRO A 628 31.94 -12.35 37.76
C PRO A 628 32.95 -12.33 36.61
N LEU A 629 32.60 -11.62 35.54
CA LEU A 629 33.49 -11.33 34.41
C LEU A 629 34.45 -10.18 34.78
N ASN A 630 35.74 -10.50 34.70
CA ASN A 630 36.87 -9.63 34.86
C ASN A 630 37.03 -8.73 33.63
N LEU A 631 36.92 -7.41 33.80
CA LEU A 631 37.22 -6.41 32.79
C LEU A 631 38.73 -6.10 32.82
N GLY A 632 39.48 -6.63 31.88
CA GLY A 632 40.85 -6.24 31.59
C GLY A 632 40.89 -5.12 30.56
N ASN A 633 41.30 -3.95 30.99
CA ASN A 633 41.72 -2.82 30.13
C ASN A 633 43.11 -3.11 29.56
N GLU A 634 43.28 -3.05 28.23
CA GLU A 634 44.53 -2.61 27.61
C GLU A 634 44.24 -2.05 26.19
N PRO A 635 44.84 -0.92 25.80
CA PRO A 635 44.64 -0.28 24.48
C PRO A 635 45.63 -0.87 23.45
N PRO A 636 45.26 -0.89 22.15
CA PRO A 636 46.21 -1.33 21.12
C PRO A 636 47.19 -0.23 20.75
N GLN A 637 48.47 -0.63 20.74
CA GLN A 637 49.57 0.13 20.16
C GLN A 637 49.53 0.04 18.65
N THR A 638 49.87 1.17 18.06
CA THR A 638 50.16 1.46 16.67
C THR A 638 51.36 0.65 16.15
N ASP A 639 51.23 0.05 14.94
CA ASP A 639 52.21 0.07 13.84
C ASP A 639 51.47 -0.02 12.51
#